data_52e50b766830998ff91ac5f927964c57
#
_entry.id   52e50b766830998ff91ac5f927964c57
#
_cell.length_a   1.000
_cell.length_b   1.000
_cell.length_c   1.000
_cell.angle_alpha   90.00
_cell.angle_beta   90.00
_cell.angle_gamma   90.00
#
_symmetry.space_group_name_H-M   'P 1'
#
loop_
_entity.id
_entity.type
_entity.pdbx_description
1 polymer ?
#
loop_
_entity_poly.entity_id
_entity_poly.type
_entity_poly.pdbx_seq_one_letter_code
_entity_poly.pdbx_strand_id
1 'polypeptide(L)'
;MRYRFGPFAVCLALALLVQALPAAQQSVTAPRQVQTPAQFVGFEIGADGELVRYPKALEYFQHLAKQSDRVRYEELGKTTLGNPYALVTISSPENLERLDRLVEINRRLADPRGVDEAEATQLAREGRPFYLLYATIHSTEVGNGQAILRVAHKLATDSGPATQEILDNSVLLLVPSQNPDGQVMVIDHWYKTKGTDLERVYPDLYHKYVGHDDNRDWFMFTQKETRLMVERVQNHYKPVITHDMHQQGQTGSRIFVPPFQEPYDVNFHPILAQEQAQVGQAMAGALIAEGKEGVAFNERYDLWTPARQYMVYHGQPRILTEIASANLADPYSSPEGKDTPLGPQEVRVNFPKPYSKSEWRLSQIVDYGVTAALAGISHVAKYHAEFLTNFYKVHREWVNWKGSPHAFVVPAGQRDPLATYELLDILRTGAVEIEQATSAFQAGGKSYAAGSYVIHLAQPYGAFAKTMLEKQVYPDLRLFPGGPPKPPYDVTGHTLGYLMGVSVDPIAEPFQASLERVTDLEPVQSPLPASPRWAYVFGPESNAGFVAAARLQKAGIPLFRTASGATLNGQALAAGTWVVPASNEARGLLETVARETGLEVIGADDPLAVAGFRLKAPTRIGLWRGANNMPGGWLQWTFEQYGMSHDVVSSTDFAGDLANRYDAIVLPDGISRETIVDGLDPATHDKTWEWAYGVGEDGWKKLAQWVRDGGTLVATGSSVETARALLDLPIEKVLPESRRRGRGSSEEETPSEPATTAETNQVLRETFSSPARLAATLSERVIEPEARFYCPGSLLQNDFDVDHPIGFGMPASWPVFFESDQAYRLTPSFDIRPEVVARYPSEGPILQSGWLLGEELLHDQANVVAFRVGRGYVVTLGTQVHFRSQTRATYKLLFNALFHGPSTPVTAAELGKLQSAVAEPSQAAADSRN
;
A
#
# COMPACT_ATOMS: atom_id res chain seq x y z
N MET A 1 64.51 -72.24 -49.95
CA MET A 1 65.14 -71.11 -50.65
C MET A 1 64.21 -69.97 -50.69
N ARG A 2 64.38 -69.05 -49.84
CA ARG A 2 64.52 -67.60 -49.94
C ARG A 2 64.04 -66.97 -51.27
N TYR A 3 63.07 -66.10 -51.21
CA TYR A 3 63.25 -64.66 -51.44
C TYR A 3 62.09 -63.82 -50.92
N ARG A 4 62.44 -62.75 -50.19
CA ARG A 4 61.66 -61.64 -49.68
C ARG A 4 61.11 -60.79 -50.87
N PHE A 5 59.85 -60.29 -50.70
CA PHE A 5 59.49 -59.01 -51.30
C PHE A 5 58.81 -58.17 -50.18
N GLY A 6 59.20 -56.93 -50.07
CA GLY A 6 59.07 -56.05 -48.95
C GLY A 6 57.79 -55.26 -48.90
N PRO A 7 57.70 -54.54 -47.87
CA PRO A 7 56.44 -53.86 -47.49
C PRO A 7 56.38 -52.43 -48.05
N PHE A 8 56.44 -52.22 -49.35
CA PHE A 8 56.36 -50.84 -49.92
C PHE A 8 55.06 -50.54 -50.69
N ALA A 9 54.17 -51.49 -50.90
CA ALA A 9 52.91 -51.29 -51.63
C ALA A 9 51.69 -51.00 -50.75
N VAL A 10 51.84 -51.24 -49.48
CA VAL A 10 50.69 -51.03 -48.52
C VAL A 10 50.72 -49.61 -47.94
N CYS A 11 51.84 -48.93 -47.87
CA CYS A 11 51.94 -47.56 -47.38
C CYS A 11 51.42 -46.48 -48.34
N LEU A 12 51.34 -46.77 -49.64
CA LEU A 12 50.87 -45.76 -50.64
C LEU A 12 49.35 -45.76 -50.83
N ALA A 13 48.68 -46.88 -50.45
CA ALA A 13 47.18 -46.96 -50.42
C ALA A 13 46.59 -46.38 -49.22
N LEU A 14 47.30 -46.37 -48.03
CA LEU A 14 46.82 -45.69 -46.84
C LEU A 14 47.04 -44.17 -46.80
N ALA A 15 48.04 -43.65 -47.59
CA ALA A 15 48.34 -42.22 -47.71
C ALA A 15 47.32 -41.48 -48.61
N LEU A 16 46.58 -42.16 -49.46
CA LEU A 16 45.55 -41.57 -50.33
C LEU A 16 44.17 -41.64 -49.78
N LEU A 17 43.90 -42.36 -48.69
CA LEU A 17 42.63 -42.40 -48.02
C LEU A 17 42.52 -41.42 -46.83
N VAL A 18 43.62 -40.77 -46.42
CA VAL A 18 43.66 -39.75 -45.37
C VAL A 18 43.41 -38.33 -45.91
N GLN A 19 43.37 -38.13 -47.23
CA GLN A 19 43.08 -36.79 -47.78
C GLN A 19 41.62 -36.50 -48.20
N ALA A 20 40.68 -37.34 -47.88
CA ALA A 20 39.28 -37.17 -48.27
C ALA A 20 38.25 -37.10 -47.07
N LEU A 21 38.70 -36.80 -45.85
CA LEU A 21 37.82 -36.37 -44.80
C LEU A 21 37.77 -34.84 -44.83
N PRO A 22 36.59 -34.22 -45.07
CA PRO A 22 36.43 -32.79 -44.83
C PRO A 22 36.71 -32.57 -43.36
N ALA A 23 37.71 -31.76 -43.04
CA ALA A 23 37.85 -31.18 -41.73
C ALA A 23 36.53 -30.48 -41.42
N ALA A 24 35.69 -31.11 -40.58
CA ALA A 24 34.67 -30.38 -39.86
C ALA A 24 35.44 -29.29 -39.09
N GLN A 25 35.56 -28.12 -39.70
CA GLN A 25 35.82 -26.91 -38.93
C GLN A 25 34.69 -26.84 -37.92
N GLN A 26 34.93 -27.34 -36.67
CA GLN A 26 34.25 -26.81 -35.53
C GLN A 26 34.50 -25.30 -35.64
N SER A 27 33.48 -24.59 -36.11
CA SER A 27 33.43 -23.15 -35.94
C SER A 27 33.51 -22.94 -34.44
N VAL A 28 34.67 -22.64 -33.91
CA VAL A 28 34.86 -21.99 -32.65
C VAL A 28 34.12 -20.68 -32.84
N THR A 29 32.83 -20.67 -32.48
CA THR A 29 32.09 -19.44 -32.34
C THR A 29 32.93 -18.58 -31.40
N ALA A 30 33.41 -17.45 -31.89
CA ALA A 30 34.08 -16.46 -31.04
C ALA A 30 33.25 -16.27 -29.78
N PRO A 31 33.88 -16.21 -28.59
CA PRO A 31 33.14 -16.03 -27.37
C PRO A 31 32.17 -14.85 -27.56
N ARG A 32 30.89 -15.08 -27.39
CA ARG A 32 29.87 -14.06 -27.50
C ARG A 32 30.22 -12.96 -26.52
N GLN A 33 30.62 -11.79 -27.00
CA GLN A 33 31.04 -10.69 -26.16
C GLN A 33 29.79 -9.99 -25.62
N VAL A 34 29.49 -10.23 -24.35
CA VAL A 34 28.41 -9.53 -23.63
C VAL A 34 28.78 -8.06 -23.52
N GLN A 35 27.96 -7.16 -24.06
CA GLN A 35 28.18 -5.72 -23.92
C GLN A 35 28.02 -5.29 -22.47
N THR A 36 28.86 -4.35 -22.00
CA THR A 36 28.62 -3.70 -20.71
C THR A 36 27.35 -2.87 -20.78
N PRO A 37 26.70 -2.56 -19.62
CA PRO A 37 25.55 -1.67 -19.62
C PRO A 37 25.83 -0.35 -20.33
N ALA A 38 26.98 0.26 -20.08
CA ALA A 38 27.41 1.51 -20.73
C ALA A 38 27.52 1.40 -22.26
N GLN A 39 28.13 0.32 -22.78
CA GLN A 39 28.20 0.07 -24.22
C GLN A 39 26.82 -0.13 -24.85
N PHE A 40 25.87 -0.73 -24.12
CA PHE A 40 24.52 -1.02 -24.61
C PHE A 40 23.64 0.21 -24.64
N VAL A 41 23.71 1.06 -23.59
CA VAL A 41 22.87 2.25 -23.49
C VAL A 41 23.47 3.50 -24.12
N GLY A 42 24.82 3.54 -24.30
CA GLY A 42 25.54 4.62 -24.94
C GLY A 42 26.12 5.68 -24.00
N PHE A 43 26.02 5.48 -22.68
CA PHE A 43 26.59 6.34 -21.64
C PHE A 43 26.97 5.55 -20.40
N GLU A 44 27.85 6.09 -19.55
CA GLU A 44 28.25 5.45 -18.29
C GLU A 44 27.08 5.41 -17.31
N ILE A 45 26.88 4.24 -16.69
CA ILE A 45 25.80 4.07 -15.71
C ILE A 45 26.09 4.90 -14.47
N GLY A 46 25.18 5.82 -14.18
CA GLY A 46 25.34 6.81 -13.10
C GLY A 46 26.00 8.12 -13.56
N ALA A 47 26.17 8.32 -14.87
CA ALA A 47 26.66 9.60 -15.39
C ALA A 47 25.67 10.74 -15.04
N ASP A 48 26.23 11.91 -14.70
CA ASP A 48 25.43 13.08 -14.42
C ASP A 48 24.54 13.44 -15.62
N GLY A 49 23.30 13.73 -15.35
CA GLY A 49 22.35 14.11 -16.38
C GLY A 49 21.82 12.96 -17.26
N GLU A 50 22.13 11.69 -16.96
CA GLU A 50 21.72 10.55 -17.77
C GLU A 50 21.01 9.46 -16.95
N LEU A 51 19.86 8.98 -17.46
CA LEU A 51 19.05 7.93 -16.84
C LEU A 51 18.67 6.87 -17.88
N VAL A 52 18.82 5.60 -17.52
CA VAL A 52 18.36 4.50 -18.39
C VAL A 52 16.84 4.37 -18.26
N ARG A 53 16.13 4.55 -19.38
CA ARG A 53 14.68 4.34 -19.45
C ARG A 53 14.33 2.88 -19.23
N TYR A 54 13.21 2.61 -18.57
CA TYR A 54 12.77 1.25 -18.25
C TYR A 54 12.71 0.29 -19.46
N PRO A 55 12.13 0.65 -20.62
CA PRO A 55 12.16 -0.23 -21.79
C PRO A 55 13.60 -0.59 -22.23
N LYS A 56 14.52 0.38 -22.14
CA LYS A 56 15.94 0.14 -22.49
C LYS A 56 16.65 -0.77 -21.50
N ALA A 57 16.30 -0.68 -20.21
CA ALA A 57 16.77 -1.61 -19.20
C ALA A 57 16.29 -3.05 -19.48
N LEU A 58 15.01 -3.23 -19.86
CA LEU A 58 14.49 -4.56 -20.24
C LEU A 58 15.18 -5.12 -21.49
N GLU A 59 15.42 -4.30 -22.52
CA GLU A 59 16.20 -4.71 -23.69
C GLU A 59 17.60 -5.20 -23.29
N TYR A 60 18.21 -4.55 -22.31
CA TYR A 60 19.51 -4.97 -21.79
C TYR A 60 19.45 -6.32 -21.07
N PHE A 61 18.46 -6.55 -20.20
CA PHE A 61 18.27 -7.85 -19.54
C PHE A 61 17.97 -8.97 -20.54
N GLN A 62 17.19 -8.69 -21.59
CA GLN A 62 16.97 -9.63 -22.69
C GLN A 62 18.25 -9.90 -23.48
N HIS A 63 19.11 -8.89 -23.66
CA HIS A 63 20.43 -9.05 -24.25
C HIS A 63 21.30 -9.98 -23.39
N LEU A 64 21.37 -9.76 -22.07
CA LEU A 64 22.09 -10.65 -21.15
C LEU A 64 21.59 -12.09 -21.25
N ALA A 65 20.29 -12.31 -21.23
CA ALA A 65 19.70 -13.65 -21.32
C ALA A 65 19.99 -14.36 -22.64
N LYS A 66 20.19 -13.60 -23.72
CA LYS A 66 20.57 -14.16 -25.03
C LYS A 66 22.08 -14.47 -25.15
N GLN A 67 22.92 -13.78 -24.38
CA GLN A 67 24.36 -13.86 -24.49
C GLN A 67 25.05 -14.68 -23.40
N SER A 68 24.40 -14.88 -22.25
CA SER A 68 24.91 -15.59 -21.08
C SER A 68 23.99 -16.75 -20.71
N ASP A 69 24.57 -17.92 -20.49
CA ASP A 69 23.85 -19.12 -19.98
C ASP A 69 23.52 -19.05 -18.48
N ARG A 70 24.00 -18.00 -17.80
CA ARG A 70 23.74 -17.71 -16.39
C ARG A 70 22.48 -16.91 -16.14
N VAL A 71 21.79 -16.43 -17.22
CA VAL A 71 20.68 -15.47 -17.13
C VAL A 71 19.45 -15.98 -17.85
N ARG A 72 18.30 -15.92 -17.19
CA ARG A 72 16.97 -16.11 -17.80
C ARG A 72 16.15 -14.83 -17.64
N TYR A 73 15.32 -14.53 -18.63
CA TYR A 73 14.39 -13.39 -18.62
C TYR A 73 12.98 -13.88 -18.86
N GLU A 74 12.05 -13.41 -18.04
CA GLU A 74 10.61 -13.72 -18.14
C GLU A 74 9.78 -12.44 -17.95
N GLU A 75 8.74 -12.26 -18.76
CA GLU A 75 7.70 -11.26 -18.53
C GLU A 75 6.55 -11.93 -17.74
N LEU A 76 6.34 -11.50 -16.47
CA LEU A 76 5.36 -12.10 -15.56
C LEU A 76 3.94 -11.59 -15.82
N GLY A 77 3.79 -10.43 -16.44
CA GLY A 77 2.50 -9.81 -16.70
C GLY A 77 2.63 -8.34 -17.11
N LYS A 78 1.50 -7.63 -17.04
CA LYS A 78 1.41 -6.20 -17.35
C LYS A 78 1.02 -5.40 -16.12
N THR A 79 1.66 -4.26 -15.94
CA THR A 79 1.38 -3.27 -14.90
C THR A 79 0.02 -2.60 -15.11
N THR A 80 -0.33 -1.71 -14.22
CA THR A 80 -1.56 -0.91 -14.25
C THR A 80 -1.70 -0.11 -15.55
N LEU A 81 -0.62 0.49 -16.07
CA LEU A 81 -0.59 1.22 -17.34
C LEU A 81 -0.14 0.38 -18.54
N GLY A 82 0.09 -0.92 -18.34
CA GLY A 82 0.38 -1.86 -19.42
C GLY A 82 1.85 -2.06 -19.74
N ASN A 83 2.79 -1.53 -18.96
CA ASN A 83 4.22 -1.82 -19.10
C ASN A 83 4.51 -3.29 -18.75
N PRO A 84 5.56 -3.90 -19.28
CA PRO A 84 5.98 -5.24 -18.89
C PRO A 84 6.41 -5.27 -17.42
N TYR A 85 5.97 -6.28 -16.66
CA TYR A 85 6.50 -6.60 -15.34
C TYR A 85 7.41 -7.83 -15.49
N ALA A 86 8.70 -7.67 -15.23
CA ALA A 86 9.71 -8.65 -15.60
C ALA A 86 10.44 -9.25 -14.39
N LEU A 87 10.89 -10.50 -14.59
CA LEU A 87 11.79 -11.23 -13.69
C LEU A 87 13.05 -11.62 -14.46
N VAL A 88 14.20 -11.40 -13.86
CA VAL A 88 15.50 -11.87 -14.34
C VAL A 88 16.08 -12.85 -13.33
N THR A 89 16.25 -14.10 -13.72
CA THR A 89 16.83 -15.15 -12.87
C THR A 89 18.29 -15.35 -13.20
N ILE A 90 19.19 -15.25 -12.22
CA ILE A 90 20.63 -15.35 -12.40
C ILE A 90 21.22 -16.40 -11.46
N SER A 91 21.94 -17.38 -11.99
CA SER A 91 22.64 -18.41 -11.24
C SER A 91 23.66 -19.12 -12.11
N SER A 92 24.34 -20.16 -11.60
CA SER A 92 25.16 -21.03 -12.46
C SER A 92 24.27 -21.77 -13.48
N PRO A 93 24.80 -22.11 -14.67
CA PRO A 93 24.06 -22.90 -15.66
C PRO A 93 23.46 -24.17 -15.07
N GLU A 94 24.23 -24.88 -14.23
CA GLU A 94 23.78 -26.09 -13.53
C GLU A 94 22.54 -25.83 -12.65
N ASN A 95 22.53 -24.76 -11.87
CA ASN A 95 21.38 -24.39 -11.04
C ASN A 95 20.17 -24.02 -11.90
N LEU A 96 20.37 -23.31 -13.01
CA LEU A 96 19.30 -22.96 -13.92
C LEU A 96 18.70 -24.19 -14.63
N GLU A 97 19.53 -25.20 -14.97
CA GLU A 97 19.03 -26.46 -15.54
C GLU A 97 18.12 -27.22 -14.58
N ARG A 98 18.40 -27.21 -13.28
CA ARG A 98 17.61 -27.86 -12.24
C ARG A 98 16.72 -26.91 -11.43
N LEU A 99 16.34 -25.76 -11.99
CA LEU A 99 15.60 -24.71 -11.27
C LEU A 99 14.30 -25.24 -10.63
N ASP A 100 13.54 -26.07 -11.35
CA ASP A 100 12.30 -26.67 -10.83
C ASP A 100 12.56 -27.52 -9.59
N ARG A 101 13.68 -28.25 -9.55
CA ARG A 101 14.09 -29.00 -8.35
C ARG A 101 14.40 -28.09 -7.17
N LEU A 102 15.06 -26.95 -7.43
CA LEU A 102 15.36 -25.97 -6.40
C LEU A 102 14.09 -25.28 -5.85
N VAL A 103 13.14 -24.99 -6.72
CA VAL A 103 11.79 -24.49 -6.33
C VAL A 103 11.08 -25.53 -5.46
N GLU A 104 11.11 -26.81 -5.83
CA GLU A 104 10.50 -27.87 -5.05
C GLU A 104 11.14 -28.03 -3.67
N ILE A 105 12.47 -27.90 -3.56
CA ILE A 105 13.18 -27.92 -2.27
C ILE A 105 12.68 -26.77 -1.39
N ASN A 106 12.66 -25.54 -1.91
CA ASN A 106 12.19 -24.39 -1.14
C ASN A 106 10.74 -24.53 -0.71
N ARG A 107 9.88 -25.05 -1.61
CA ARG A 107 8.48 -25.35 -1.30
C ARG A 107 8.34 -26.34 -0.14
N ARG A 108 9.15 -27.41 -0.12
CA ARG A 108 9.17 -28.41 0.97
C ARG A 108 9.69 -27.85 2.27
N LEU A 109 10.68 -26.95 2.23
CA LEU A 109 11.19 -26.29 3.43
C LEU A 109 10.21 -25.24 3.97
N ALA A 110 9.44 -24.57 3.08
CA ALA A 110 8.38 -23.64 3.45
C ALA A 110 7.11 -24.33 3.99
N ASP A 111 6.84 -25.56 3.57
CA ASP A 111 5.79 -26.40 4.15
C ASP A 111 6.41 -27.70 4.70
N PRO A 112 6.93 -27.66 5.92
CA PRO A 112 7.69 -28.77 6.49
C PRO A 112 6.81 -29.88 7.10
N ARG A 113 5.53 -29.92 6.79
CA ARG A 113 4.66 -31.04 7.20
C ARG A 113 5.15 -32.33 6.54
N GLY A 114 5.49 -33.32 7.36
CA GLY A 114 6.06 -34.59 6.89
C GLY A 114 7.54 -34.55 6.51
N VAL A 115 8.25 -33.43 6.78
CA VAL A 115 9.71 -33.30 6.63
C VAL A 115 10.36 -33.33 8.00
N ASP A 116 11.20 -34.33 8.26
CA ASP A 116 11.98 -34.42 9.50
C ASP A 116 13.30 -33.64 9.40
N GLU A 117 14.02 -33.52 10.52
CA GLU A 117 15.27 -32.75 10.58
C GLU A 117 16.41 -33.34 9.72
N ALA A 118 16.45 -34.65 9.55
CA ALA A 118 17.46 -35.32 8.73
C ALA A 118 17.22 -35.01 7.25
N GLU A 119 15.97 -35.11 6.81
CA GLU A 119 15.55 -34.73 5.46
C GLU A 119 15.74 -33.23 5.21
N ALA A 120 15.31 -32.37 6.14
CA ALA A 120 15.51 -30.91 6.03
C ALA A 120 16.99 -30.56 5.89
N THR A 121 17.88 -31.21 6.65
CA THR A 121 19.31 -31.02 6.54
C THR A 121 19.84 -31.42 5.14
N GLN A 122 19.34 -32.52 4.59
CA GLN A 122 19.70 -32.98 3.25
C GLN A 122 19.20 -31.98 2.20
N LEU A 123 17.93 -31.54 2.29
CA LEU A 123 17.33 -30.56 1.39
C LEU A 123 18.08 -29.20 1.45
N ALA A 124 18.46 -28.75 2.64
CA ALA A 124 19.21 -27.52 2.81
C ALA A 124 20.62 -27.57 2.17
N ARG A 125 21.28 -28.72 2.17
CA ARG A 125 22.59 -28.92 1.48
C ARG A 125 22.43 -29.01 -0.04
N GLU A 126 21.39 -29.66 -0.52
CA GLU A 126 21.10 -29.79 -1.96
C GLU A 126 20.56 -28.48 -2.55
N GLY A 127 19.73 -27.78 -1.80
CA GLY A 127 19.05 -26.56 -2.18
C GLY A 127 19.96 -25.36 -2.38
N ARG A 128 19.41 -24.34 -2.99
CA ARG A 128 20.01 -23.01 -3.11
C ARG A 128 19.00 -21.98 -2.67
N PRO A 129 19.34 -21.02 -1.78
CA PRO A 129 18.43 -19.96 -1.38
C PRO A 129 18.09 -19.10 -2.60
N PHE A 130 16.83 -18.83 -2.80
CA PHE A 130 16.38 -17.79 -3.71
C PHE A 130 16.54 -16.44 -2.99
N TYR A 131 17.41 -15.59 -3.53
CA TYR A 131 17.61 -14.21 -3.10
C TYR A 131 16.78 -13.29 -3.99
N LEU A 132 15.70 -12.72 -3.48
CA LEU A 132 14.89 -11.76 -4.21
C LEU A 132 15.46 -10.36 -4.04
N LEU A 133 15.82 -9.72 -5.16
CA LEU A 133 16.28 -8.34 -5.22
C LEU A 133 15.35 -7.54 -6.11
N TYR A 134 14.82 -6.44 -5.62
CA TYR A 134 14.06 -5.51 -6.44
C TYR A 134 14.42 -4.05 -6.14
N ALA A 135 14.13 -3.18 -7.12
CA ALA A 135 14.45 -1.76 -7.07
C ALA A 135 13.26 -0.91 -7.53
N THR A 136 13.36 0.39 -7.32
CA THR A 136 12.47 1.41 -7.89
C THR A 136 10.98 1.19 -7.61
N ILE A 137 10.63 0.71 -6.43
CA ILE A 137 9.25 0.80 -5.95
C ILE A 137 8.87 2.28 -5.83
N HIS A 138 9.73 3.10 -5.26
CA HIS A 138 9.62 4.55 -5.34
C HIS A 138 10.40 5.03 -6.57
N SER A 139 9.70 5.52 -7.57
CA SER A 139 10.27 5.75 -8.90
C SER A 139 11.17 6.97 -9.00
N THR A 140 11.12 7.89 -8.03
CA THR A 140 12.08 9.00 -7.88
C THR A 140 13.44 8.54 -7.38
N GLU A 141 13.55 7.32 -6.86
CA GLU A 141 14.78 6.68 -6.36
C GLU A 141 15.57 6.02 -7.50
N VAL A 142 15.94 6.84 -8.49
CA VAL A 142 16.42 6.40 -9.81
C VAL A 142 17.74 5.62 -9.80
N GLY A 143 18.60 5.83 -8.78
CA GLY A 143 19.94 5.24 -8.72
C GLY A 143 19.93 3.72 -8.60
N ASN A 144 18.96 3.16 -7.87
CA ASN A 144 18.83 1.72 -7.66
C ASN A 144 18.50 0.98 -8.97
N GLY A 145 17.60 1.55 -9.79
CA GLY A 145 17.31 1.04 -11.12
C GLY A 145 18.52 1.06 -12.08
N GLN A 146 19.50 1.92 -11.81
CA GLN A 146 20.79 1.95 -12.54
C GLN A 146 21.75 0.89 -11.97
N ALA A 147 21.83 0.76 -10.64
CA ALA A 147 22.75 -0.15 -9.95
C ALA A 147 22.53 -1.62 -10.34
N ILE A 148 21.27 -2.06 -10.45
CA ILE A 148 20.93 -3.45 -10.77
C ILE A 148 21.42 -3.89 -12.17
N LEU A 149 21.58 -2.96 -13.12
CA LEU A 149 22.17 -3.26 -14.44
C LEU A 149 23.63 -3.69 -14.29
N ARG A 150 24.39 -3.02 -13.42
CA ARG A 150 25.79 -3.38 -13.12
C ARG A 150 25.89 -4.68 -12.34
N VAL A 151 24.98 -4.90 -11.37
CA VAL A 151 24.91 -6.18 -10.62
C VAL A 151 24.67 -7.34 -11.57
N ALA A 152 23.66 -7.26 -12.43
CA ALA A 152 23.33 -8.32 -13.37
C ALA A 152 24.46 -8.57 -14.38
N HIS A 153 25.06 -7.51 -14.93
CA HIS A 153 26.21 -7.66 -15.84
C HIS A 153 27.38 -8.38 -15.16
N LYS A 154 27.74 -7.97 -13.93
CA LYS A 154 28.85 -8.61 -13.20
C LYS A 154 28.57 -10.10 -13.00
N LEU A 155 27.40 -10.48 -12.53
CA LEU A 155 27.06 -11.89 -12.33
C LEU A 155 26.97 -12.69 -13.63
N ALA A 156 26.55 -12.05 -14.73
CA ALA A 156 26.48 -12.68 -16.06
C ALA A 156 27.83 -12.93 -16.70
N THR A 157 28.88 -12.15 -16.37
CA THR A 157 30.12 -12.11 -17.13
C THR A 157 31.40 -12.38 -16.34
N ASP A 158 31.45 -12.03 -15.08
CA ASP A 158 32.63 -12.22 -14.23
C ASP A 158 32.86 -13.71 -13.90
N SER A 159 34.08 -14.18 -14.02
CA SER A 159 34.53 -15.54 -13.73
C SER A 159 35.40 -15.63 -12.46
N GLY A 160 35.49 -14.54 -11.72
CA GLY A 160 36.23 -14.51 -10.47
C GLY A 160 35.63 -15.46 -9.41
N PRO A 161 36.44 -15.96 -8.46
CA PRO A 161 35.98 -16.97 -7.46
C PRO A 161 34.80 -16.50 -6.60
N ALA A 162 34.77 -15.23 -6.25
CA ALA A 162 33.66 -14.67 -5.46
C ALA A 162 32.32 -14.69 -6.23
N THR A 163 32.35 -14.36 -7.52
CA THR A 163 31.16 -14.43 -8.39
C THR A 163 30.73 -15.87 -8.61
N GLN A 164 31.69 -16.78 -8.78
CA GLN A 164 31.39 -18.21 -8.92
C GLN A 164 30.75 -18.78 -7.66
N GLU A 165 31.26 -18.42 -6.46
CA GLU A 165 30.63 -18.82 -5.18
C GLU A 165 29.17 -18.35 -5.06
N ILE A 166 28.86 -17.12 -5.50
CA ILE A 166 27.49 -16.60 -5.56
C ILE A 166 26.63 -17.46 -6.48
N LEU A 167 27.08 -17.69 -7.71
CA LEU A 167 26.32 -18.40 -8.73
C LEU A 167 26.09 -19.87 -8.38
N ASP A 168 27.07 -20.53 -7.77
CA ASP A 168 26.97 -21.95 -7.39
C ASP A 168 26.06 -22.17 -6.20
N ASN A 169 25.99 -21.20 -5.29
CA ASN A 169 25.35 -21.37 -4.01
C ASN A 169 24.07 -20.56 -3.80
N SER A 170 23.61 -19.79 -4.80
CA SER A 170 22.35 -19.05 -4.72
C SER A 170 21.67 -18.91 -6.10
N VAL A 171 20.39 -18.56 -6.06
CA VAL A 171 19.64 -18.14 -7.24
C VAL A 171 19.14 -16.72 -6.99
N LEU A 172 19.64 -15.76 -7.76
CA LEU A 172 19.15 -14.38 -7.72
C LEU A 172 17.86 -14.27 -8.53
N LEU A 173 16.79 -13.83 -7.90
CA LEU A 173 15.56 -13.37 -8.53
C LEU A 173 15.60 -11.84 -8.54
N LEU A 174 15.81 -11.25 -9.69
CA LEU A 174 15.92 -9.80 -9.85
C LEU A 174 14.66 -9.27 -10.54
N VAL A 175 13.90 -8.41 -9.84
CA VAL A 175 12.81 -7.64 -10.43
C VAL A 175 13.35 -6.24 -10.75
N PRO A 176 13.49 -5.89 -12.05
CA PRO A 176 14.17 -4.65 -12.45
C PRO A 176 13.48 -3.39 -11.95
N SER A 177 12.17 -3.42 -11.81
CA SER A 177 11.38 -2.36 -11.20
C SER A 177 10.13 -2.94 -10.57
N GLN A 178 9.89 -2.61 -9.30
CA GLN A 178 8.62 -2.93 -8.63
C GLN A 178 7.51 -1.99 -9.09
N ASN A 179 7.85 -0.81 -9.61
CA ASN A 179 6.94 0.18 -10.17
C ASN A 179 7.40 0.63 -11.57
N PRO A 180 7.21 -0.21 -12.60
CA PRO A 180 7.59 0.13 -13.97
C PRO A 180 6.91 1.39 -14.51
N ASP A 181 5.64 1.59 -14.18
CA ASP A 181 4.85 2.72 -14.64
C ASP A 181 5.43 4.04 -14.15
N GLY A 182 5.70 4.11 -12.86
CA GLY A 182 6.31 5.29 -12.25
C GLY A 182 7.72 5.55 -12.75
N GLN A 183 8.52 4.52 -13.00
CA GLN A 183 9.85 4.68 -13.55
C GLN A 183 9.79 5.32 -14.95
N VAL A 184 8.83 4.94 -15.79
CA VAL A 184 8.60 5.59 -17.09
C VAL A 184 8.18 7.05 -16.89
N MET A 185 7.19 7.32 -16.01
CA MET A 185 6.68 8.68 -15.76
C MET A 185 7.80 9.63 -15.31
N VAL A 186 8.56 9.23 -14.29
CA VAL A 186 9.60 10.07 -13.67
C VAL A 186 10.73 10.33 -14.66
N ILE A 187 11.24 9.29 -15.33
CA ILE A 187 12.40 9.45 -16.24
C ILE A 187 11.99 10.23 -17.50
N ASP A 188 10.80 10.01 -18.05
CA ASP A 188 10.35 10.76 -19.23
C ASP A 188 10.07 12.22 -18.89
N HIS A 189 9.51 12.52 -17.71
CA HIS A 189 9.36 13.89 -17.24
C HIS A 189 10.71 14.58 -17.06
N TRP A 190 11.67 13.90 -16.42
CA TRP A 190 13.02 14.43 -16.22
C TRP A 190 13.70 14.79 -17.55
N TYR A 191 13.61 13.91 -18.58
CA TYR A 191 14.15 14.23 -19.91
C TYR A 191 13.37 15.34 -20.64
N LYS A 192 12.05 15.43 -20.44
CA LYS A 192 11.22 16.49 -21.00
C LYS A 192 11.58 17.86 -20.44
N THR A 193 11.92 17.93 -19.17
CA THR A 193 12.22 19.19 -18.47
C THR A 193 13.73 19.53 -18.43
N LYS A 194 14.61 18.59 -18.80
CA LYS A 194 16.06 18.80 -18.83
C LYS A 194 16.44 19.99 -19.71
N GLY A 195 17.14 20.98 -19.14
CA GLY A 195 17.58 22.19 -19.85
C GLY A 195 16.49 23.25 -20.06
N THR A 196 15.37 23.14 -19.38
CA THR A 196 14.31 24.15 -19.30
C THR A 196 14.25 24.76 -17.91
N ASP A 197 13.41 25.79 -17.71
CA ASP A 197 13.11 26.38 -16.42
C ASP A 197 11.99 25.63 -15.65
N LEU A 198 11.49 24.54 -16.22
CA LEU A 198 10.45 23.74 -15.59
C LEU A 198 11.02 22.86 -14.46
N GLU A 199 10.15 22.57 -13.48
CA GLU A 199 10.46 21.67 -12.37
C GLU A 199 10.81 20.27 -12.89
N ARG A 200 11.94 19.71 -12.43
CA ARG A 200 12.43 18.39 -12.86
C ARG A 200 11.87 17.23 -12.07
N VAL A 201 11.46 17.48 -10.84
CA VAL A 201 10.79 16.48 -10.03
C VAL A 201 9.40 16.23 -10.62
N TYR A 202 9.02 14.98 -10.76
CA TYR A 202 7.68 14.62 -11.23
C TYR A 202 6.64 15.15 -10.24
N PRO A 203 5.71 16.01 -10.65
CA PRO A 203 4.89 16.78 -9.71
C PRO A 203 3.66 16.04 -9.21
N ASP A 204 3.41 14.80 -9.65
CA ASP A 204 2.23 14.02 -9.30
C ASP A 204 2.61 12.63 -8.77
N LEU A 205 1.61 11.81 -8.49
CA LEU A 205 1.79 10.42 -8.07
C LEU A 205 2.55 9.63 -9.14
N TYR A 206 3.71 9.11 -8.79
CA TYR A 206 4.53 8.29 -9.70
C TYR A 206 4.08 6.82 -9.77
N HIS A 207 2.92 6.50 -9.26
CA HIS A 207 2.10 5.32 -9.58
C HIS A 207 0.70 5.84 -9.88
N LYS A 208 -0.01 5.27 -10.87
CA LYS A 208 -1.29 5.81 -11.36
C LYS A 208 -2.24 6.26 -10.24
N TYR A 209 -2.28 5.51 -9.13
CA TYR A 209 -3.21 5.77 -8.03
C TYR A 209 -2.53 6.11 -6.71
N VAL A 210 -1.43 5.42 -6.38
CA VAL A 210 -0.98 5.34 -4.99
C VAL A 210 0.34 6.05 -4.70
N GLY A 211 1.08 6.45 -5.73
CA GLY A 211 2.36 7.16 -5.56
C GLY A 211 3.31 6.41 -4.63
N HIS A 212 3.79 7.08 -3.58
CA HIS A 212 4.69 6.51 -2.58
C HIS A 212 4.07 5.37 -1.75
N ASP A 213 2.75 5.30 -1.69
CA ASP A 213 2.04 4.25 -0.97
C ASP A 213 1.97 2.91 -1.74
N ASP A 214 2.62 2.78 -2.92
CA ASP A 214 2.87 1.48 -3.54
C ASP A 214 3.65 0.55 -2.60
N ASN A 215 4.52 1.12 -1.74
CA ASN A 215 5.20 0.42 -0.64
C ASN A 215 4.37 0.39 0.67
N ARG A 216 3.05 0.38 0.59
CA ARG A 216 2.10 0.18 1.69
C ARG A 216 1.02 -0.85 1.35
N ASP A 217 1.09 -1.43 0.16
CA ASP A 217 0.09 -2.37 -0.37
C ASP A 217 0.42 -3.86 -0.11
N TRP A 218 1.46 -4.14 0.70
CA TRP A 218 2.01 -5.49 0.90
C TRP A 218 1.14 -6.46 1.72
N PHE A 219 -0.06 -6.05 2.13
CA PHE A 219 -1.04 -6.96 2.74
C PHE A 219 -2.45 -6.83 2.16
N MET A 220 -2.76 -5.69 1.52
CA MET A 220 -4.05 -5.53 0.85
C MET A 220 -4.03 -6.06 -0.58
N PHE A 221 -2.86 -6.08 -1.23
CA PHE A 221 -2.64 -6.58 -2.59
C PHE A 221 -3.60 -5.96 -3.61
N THR A 222 -3.84 -4.67 -3.51
CA THR A 222 -4.80 -3.95 -4.35
C THR A 222 -4.24 -3.61 -5.71
N GLN A 223 -2.92 -3.34 -5.80
CA GLN A 223 -2.27 -2.94 -7.04
C GLN A 223 -1.78 -4.18 -7.81
N LYS A 224 -1.82 -4.09 -9.14
CA LYS A 224 -1.42 -5.21 -10.02
C LYS A 224 0.03 -5.62 -9.81
N GLU A 225 0.91 -4.65 -9.60
CA GLU A 225 2.34 -4.83 -9.40
C GLU A 225 2.61 -5.65 -8.13
N THR A 226 1.92 -5.31 -7.05
CA THR A 226 2.00 -6.07 -5.79
C THR A 226 1.47 -7.49 -5.95
N ARG A 227 0.31 -7.65 -6.61
CA ARG A 227 -0.24 -9.00 -6.90
C ARG A 227 0.71 -9.83 -7.77
N LEU A 228 1.28 -9.27 -8.83
CA LEU A 228 2.24 -9.97 -9.67
C LEU A 228 3.47 -10.43 -8.87
N MET A 229 4.03 -9.57 -8.01
CA MET A 229 5.13 -9.93 -7.13
C MET A 229 4.75 -11.06 -6.18
N VAL A 230 3.61 -10.93 -5.50
CA VAL A 230 3.19 -11.92 -4.50
C VAL A 230 2.84 -13.27 -5.16
N GLU A 231 2.01 -13.27 -6.18
CA GLU A 231 1.51 -14.51 -6.78
C GLU A 231 2.57 -15.20 -7.65
N ARG A 232 3.33 -14.44 -8.46
CA ARG A 232 4.25 -14.99 -9.47
C ARG A 232 5.69 -15.16 -8.98
N VAL A 233 6.11 -14.40 -7.96
CA VAL A 233 7.47 -14.48 -7.40
C VAL A 233 7.46 -15.06 -5.99
N GLN A 234 6.82 -14.37 -5.03
CA GLN A 234 6.85 -14.78 -3.62
C GLN A 234 6.23 -16.17 -3.40
N ASN A 235 5.01 -16.37 -3.89
CA ASN A 235 4.29 -17.63 -3.70
C ASN A 235 4.82 -18.77 -4.58
N HIS A 236 5.45 -18.47 -5.71
CA HIS A 236 6.00 -19.48 -6.62
C HIS A 236 7.38 -19.97 -6.16
N TYR A 237 8.32 -19.06 -5.98
CA TYR A 237 9.73 -19.40 -5.70
C TYR A 237 10.02 -19.60 -4.21
N LYS A 238 9.17 -19.06 -3.32
CA LYS A 238 9.39 -19.06 -1.87
C LYS A 238 10.80 -18.54 -1.52
N PRO A 239 11.13 -17.27 -1.84
CA PRO A 239 12.44 -16.73 -1.53
C PRO A 239 12.81 -16.92 -0.06
N VAL A 240 14.10 -17.07 0.22
CA VAL A 240 14.60 -17.22 1.59
C VAL A 240 14.96 -15.85 2.18
N ILE A 241 15.18 -14.87 1.32
CA ILE A 241 15.52 -13.50 1.69
C ILE A 241 15.02 -12.54 0.62
N THR A 242 14.59 -11.36 1.04
CA THR A 242 14.16 -10.28 0.14
C THR A 242 14.95 -9.02 0.41
N HIS A 243 15.56 -8.45 -0.62
CA HIS A 243 16.28 -7.18 -0.60
C HIS A 243 15.56 -6.13 -1.42
N ASP A 244 15.10 -5.10 -0.74
CA ASP A 244 14.39 -3.93 -1.24
C ASP A 244 15.34 -2.74 -1.27
N MET A 245 15.68 -2.24 -2.46
CA MET A 245 16.63 -1.16 -2.63
C MET A 245 15.92 0.19 -2.69
N HIS A 246 16.18 1.05 -1.72
CA HIS A 246 15.61 2.38 -1.58
C HIS A 246 16.63 3.51 -1.60
N GLN A 247 16.12 4.74 -1.73
CA GLN A 247 16.86 5.96 -1.50
C GLN A 247 16.14 6.85 -0.50
N GLN A 248 16.89 7.38 0.45
CA GLN A 248 16.41 8.37 1.43
C GLN A 248 16.69 9.80 0.98
N GLY A 249 16.26 10.78 1.80
CA GLY A 249 16.56 12.19 1.58
C GLY A 249 18.06 12.50 1.46
N GLN A 250 18.36 13.66 0.90
CA GLN A 250 19.71 14.09 0.50
C GLN A 250 20.65 14.35 1.68
N THR A 251 20.12 14.70 2.85
CA THR A 251 20.89 15.16 4.03
C THR A 251 21.19 14.07 5.04
N GLY A 252 20.64 12.83 4.88
CA GLY A 252 20.88 11.72 5.78
C GLY A 252 22.27 11.08 5.66
N SER A 253 22.44 9.92 6.33
CA SER A 253 23.60 9.04 6.07
C SER A 253 23.66 8.69 4.59
N ARG A 254 24.87 8.45 4.04
CA ARG A 254 24.97 8.13 2.60
C ARG A 254 24.32 6.81 2.23
N ILE A 255 24.33 5.86 3.16
CA ILE A 255 23.55 4.64 3.13
C ILE A 255 23.28 4.17 4.55
N PHE A 256 22.07 3.68 4.83
CA PHE A 256 21.88 2.83 5.99
C PHE A 256 21.38 1.43 5.61
N VAL A 257 21.77 0.47 6.42
CA VAL A 257 21.52 -0.96 6.25
C VAL A 257 20.99 -1.54 7.56
N PRO A 258 20.38 -2.74 7.54
CA PRO A 258 20.00 -3.41 8.80
C PRO A 258 21.19 -3.62 9.79
N PRO A 259 20.89 -3.84 11.09
CA PRO A 259 19.57 -3.94 11.70
C PRO A 259 18.86 -2.60 11.80
N PHE A 260 17.55 -2.63 12.09
CA PHE A 260 16.71 -1.46 12.31
C PHE A 260 16.38 -1.28 13.81
N GLN A 261 15.52 -0.31 14.12
CA GLN A 261 15.16 0.04 15.49
C GLN A 261 13.94 -0.78 15.97
N GLU A 262 13.74 -0.79 17.29
CA GLU A 262 12.51 -1.31 17.90
C GLU A 262 11.31 -0.38 17.63
N PRO A 263 10.06 -0.95 17.68
CA PRO A 263 9.76 -2.32 18.01
C PRO A 263 9.76 -3.24 16.81
N TYR A 264 9.90 -4.53 17.07
CA TYR A 264 9.57 -5.56 16.11
C TYR A 264 8.17 -6.09 16.42
N ASP A 265 7.42 -6.46 15.37
CA ASP A 265 6.13 -7.15 15.51
C ASP A 265 6.33 -8.46 16.30
N VAL A 266 5.36 -8.77 17.16
CA VAL A 266 5.44 -9.95 18.04
C VAL A 266 5.46 -11.28 17.28
N ASN A 267 5.04 -11.27 16.01
CA ASN A 267 5.05 -12.44 15.13
C ASN A 267 6.27 -12.48 14.21
N PHE A 268 7.17 -11.51 14.32
CA PHE A 268 8.45 -11.53 13.63
C PHE A 268 9.41 -12.47 14.32
N HIS A 269 9.78 -13.54 13.64
CA HIS A 269 10.57 -14.60 14.25
C HIS A 269 12.01 -14.13 14.58
N PRO A 270 12.55 -14.39 15.79
CA PRO A 270 13.87 -13.90 16.21
C PRO A 270 15.04 -14.32 15.31
N ILE A 271 14.99 -15.50 14.68
CA ILE A 271 16.01 -15.96 13.73
C ILE A 271 16.10 -14.99 12.54
N LEU A 272 14.96 -14.54 12.00
CA LEU A 272 14.93 -13.63 10.86
C LEU A 272 15.51 -12.27 11.21
N ALA A 273 15.30 -11.79 12.44
CA ALA A 273 15.91 -10.55 12.92
C ALA A 273 17.45 -10.66 12.97
N GLN A 274 17.98 -11.83 13.37
CA GLN A 274 19.43 -12.06 13.38
C GLN A 274 20.00 -12.21 11.97
N GLU A 275 19.33 -12.92 11.07
CA GLU A 275 19.74 -13.03 9.66
C GLU A 275 19.74 -11.66 8.97
N GLN A 276 18.71 -10.85 9.23
CA GLN A 276 18.64 -9.46 8.76
C GLN A 276 19.86 -8.65 9.23
N ALA A 277 20.21 -8.75 10.53
CA ALA A 277 21.35 -8.06 11.10
C ALA A 277 22.69 -8.57 10.51
N GLN A 278 22.87 -9.87 10.32
CA GLN A 278 24.07 -10.46 9.72
C GLN A 278 24.30 -9.95 8.31
N VAL A 279 23.28 -9.97 7.46
CA VAL A 279 23.35 -9.51 6.08
C VAL A 279 23.66 -8.01 6.04
N GLY A 280 22.98 -7.20 6.87
CA GLY A 280 23.22 -5.76 6.96
C GLY A 280 24.65 -5.42 7.39
N GLN A 281 25.19 -6.15 8.37
CA GLN A 281 26.59 -5.95 8.81
C GLN A 281 27.62 -6.43 7.77
N ALA A 282 27.32 -7.47 6.98
CA ALA A 282 28.14 -7.86 5.84
C ALA A 282 28.18 -6.73 4.78
N MET A 283 27.03 -6.10 4.49
CA MET A 283 26.96 -4.93 3.62
C MET A 283 27.75 -3.74 4.14
N ALA A 284 27.55 -3.35 5.41
CA ALA A 284 28.29 -2.27 6.06
C ALA A 284 29.80 -2.51 6.03
N GLY A 285 30.23 -3.74 6.36
CA GLY A 285 31.63 -4.14 6.34
C GLY A 285 32.25 -4.03 4.94
N ALA A 286 31.56 -4.49 3.89
CA ALA A 286 32.04 -4.40 2.52
C ALA A 286 32.16 -2.93 2.04
N LEU A 287 31.14 -2.11 2.30
CA LEU A 287 31.16 -0.68 1.96
C LEU A 287 32.35 0.04 2.61
N ILE A 288 32.55 -0.17 3.91
CA ILE A 288 33.66 0.47 4.65
C ILE A 288 35.03 -0.08 4.19
N ALA A 289 35.14 -1.37 3.90
CA ALA A 289 36.38 -1.98 3.39
C ALA A 289 36.78 -1.42 2.02
N GLU A 290 35.83 -1.06 1.17
CA GLU A 290 36.06 -0.36 -0.10
C GLU A 290 36.34 1.14 0.09
N GLY A 291 36.41 1.65 1.33
CA GLY A 291 36.69 3.04 1.63
C GLY A 291 35.48 3.96 1.60
N LYS A 292 34.27 3.45 1.41
CA LYS A 292 33.03 4.23 1.40
C LYS A 292 32.75 4.83 2.76
N GLU A 293 32.18 6.03 2.77
CA GLU A 293 31.91 6.83 3.95
C GLU A 293 30.38 7.03 4.12
N GLY A 294 29.95 7.46 5.30
CA GLY A 294 28.55 7.77 5.58
C GLY A 294 27.66 6.51 5.69
N VAL A 295 28.24 5.37 6.07
CA VAL A 295 27.53 4.11 6.26
C VAL A 295 26.96 4.04 7.66
N ALA A 296 25.64 3.84 7.78
CA ALA A 296 24.93 3.73 9.05
C ALA A 296 24.15 2.42 9.17
N PHE A 297 23.85 2.04 10.39
CA PHE A 297 22.93 0.94 10.72
C PHE A 297 22.19 1.27 12.02
N ASN A 298 21.13 0.53 12.33
CA ASN A 298 20.27 0.78 13.48
C ASN A 298 19.67 2.20 13.46
N GLU A 299 19.13 2.56 12.30
CA GLU A 299 18.48 3.86 12.07
C GLU A 299 17.03 3.70 11.58
N ARG A 300 16.20 4.69 11.89
CA ARG A 300 14.88 5.07 11.38
C ARG A 300 13.78 4.01 11.42
N TYR A 301 13.93 2.85 10.81
CA TYR A 301 12.83 1.91 10.63
C TYR A 301 12.60 1.03 11.84
N ASP A 302 11.33 0.76 12.10
CA ASP A 302 10.87 -0.38 12.88
C ASP A 302 10.35 -1.51 11.97
N LEU A 303 10.01 -2.64 12.56
CA LEU A 303 9.47 -3.80 11.88
C LEU A 303 8.11 -4.19 12.48
N TRP A 304 7.20 -3.21 12.59
CA TRP A 304 5.91 -3.41 13.23
C TRP A 304 4.78 -3.73 12.25
N THR A 305 4.57 -2.92 11.22
CA THR A 305 3.41 -3.05 10.34
C THR A 305 3.64 -3.99 9.16
N PRO A 306 2.68 -4.87 8.78
CA PRO A 306 2.78 -5.73 7.59
C PRO A 306 2.72 -4.94 6.27
N ALA A 307 2.32 -3.66 6.29
CA ALA A 307 2.10 -2.85 5.09
C ALA A 307 3.29 -2.80 4.13
N ARG A 308 4.51 -3.03 4.61
CA ARG A 308 5.75 -3.09 3.82
C ARG A 308 6.63 -4.28 4.18
N GLN A 309 6.14 -5.25 4.96
CA GLN A 309 6.95 -6.34 5.52
C GLN A 309 6.30 -7.72 5.38
N TYR A 310 5.48 -7.90 4.36
CA TYR A 310 4.88 -9.19 4.00
C TYR A 310 5.85 -10.37 4.17
N MET A 311 7.09 -10.19 3.72
CA MET A 311 8.14 -11.20 3.62
C MET A 311 8.48 -11.81 4.98
N VAL A 312 8.50 -11.01 6.06
CA VAL A 312 8.91 -11.50 7.39
C VAL A 312 7.91 -12.49 7.98
N TYR A 313 6.65 -12.39 7.61
CA TYR A 313 5.60 -13.33 8.01
C TYR A 313 5.55 -14.59 7.11
N HIS A 314 6.44 -14.62 6.09
CA HIS A 314 6.64 -15.74 5.18
C HIS A 314 8.03 -16.35 5.33
N GLY A 315 8.65 -16.18 6.51
CA GLY A 315 9.93 -16.78 6.86
C GLY A 315 11.15 -16.16 6.19
N GLN A 316 11.06 -14.92 5.70
CA GLN A 316 12.12 -14.24 4.96
C GLN A 316 12.57 -12.98 5.71
N PRO A 317 13.84 -12.81 6.07
CA PRO A 317 14.33 -11.52 6.50
C PRO A 317 14.20 -10.51 5.34
N ARG A 318 13.67 -9.33 5.62
CA ARG A 318 13.62 -8.22 4.67
C ARG A 318 14.82 -7.32 4.88
N ILE A 319 15.68 -7.26 3.88
CA ILE A 319 16.76 -6.29 3.80
C ILE A 319 16.21 -5.05 3.09
N LEU A 320 16.28 -3.92 3.74
CA LEU A 320 16.03 -2.63 3.13
C LEU A 320 17.31 -1.82 3.22
N THR A 321 17.78 -1.32 2.09
CA THR A 321 18.92 -0.41 2.02
C THR A 321 18.42 0.96 1.57
N GLU A 322 18.86 2.04 2.27
CA GLU A 322 18.48 3.41 1.97
C GLU A 322 19.72 4.22 1.63
N ILE A 323 19.89 4.53 0.37
CA ILE A 323 21.00 5.35 -0.12
C ILE A 323 20.53 6.80 -0.24
N ALA A 324 21.35 7.76 0.21
CA ALA A 324 21.01 9.18 0.06
C ALA A 324 20.77 9.54 -1.41
N SER A 325 19.73 10.32 -1.68
CA SER A 325 19.42 10.80 -3.02
C SER A 325 20.36 11.93 -3.48
N ALA A 326 20.50 12.07 -4.78
CA ALA A 326 20.97 13.26 -5.46
C ALA A 326 19.75 14.04 -6.02
N ASN A 327 19.95 15.04 -6.88
CA ASN A 327 18.85 15.70 -7.59
C ASN A 327 18.47 14.86 -8.84
N LEU A 328 17.84 13.69 -8.63
CA LEU A 328 17.67 12.67 -9.67
C LEU A 328 19.01 12.31 -10.31
N ALA A 329 19.24 12.72 -11.56
CA ALA A 329 20.51 12.50 -12.24
C ALA A 329 21.51 13.66 -12.12
N ASP A 330 21.13 14.78 -11.49
CA ASP A 330 22.03 15.89 -11.27
C ASP A 330 22.69 15.78 -9.89
N PRO A 331 23.93 16.32 -9.74
CA PRO A 331 24.60 16.35 -8.44
C PRO A 331 23.82 17.14 -7.39
N TYR A 332 23.88 16.67 -6.15
CA TYR A 332 23.44 17.41 -4.98
C TYR A 332 24.65 17.96 -4.24
N SER A 333 24.66 19.26 -3.98
CA SER A 333 25.74 19.94 -3.24
C SER A 333 25.21 20.49 -1.94
N SER A 334 26.10 20.61 -0.95
CA SER A 334 25.73 21.18 0.35
C SER A 334 25.14 22.59 0.18
N PRO A 335 23.95 22.86 0.72
CA PRO A 335 23.35 24.19 0.71
C PRO A 335 24.16 25.21 1.53
N GLU A 336 24.97 24.76 2.51
CA GLU A 336 25.81 25.59 3.37
C GLU A 336 27.13 25.97 2.73
N GLY A 337 27.44 25.43 1.55
CA GLY A 337 28.64 25.79 0.79
C GLY A 337 29.56 24.60 0.49
N LYS A 338 30.54 24.85 -0.39
CA LYS A 338 31.39 23.79 -0.97
C LYS A 338 32.32 23.10 0.04
N ASP A 339 32.57 23.71 1.18
CA ASP A 339 33.48 23.18 2.20
C ASP A 339 32.70 22.42 3.33
N THR A 340 31.37 22.43 3.29
CA THR A 340 30.55 21.77 4.30
C THR A 340 30.21 20.33 3.86
N PRO A 341 30.66 19.31 4.60
CA PRO A 341 30.33 17.92 4.31
C PRO A 341 28.82 17.65 4.40
N LEU A 342 28.34 16.74 3.55
CA LEU A 342 26.94 16.32 3.55
C LEU A 342 26.63 15.32 4.65
N GLY A 343 25.44 15.47 5.24
CA GLY A 343 24.88 14.55 6.23
C GLY A 343 25.48 14.70 7.63
N PRO A 344 25.11 13.78 8.56
CA PRO A 344 25.58 13.81 9.94
C PRO A 344 27.11 13.70 10.02
N GLN A 345 27.74 14.47 10.93
CA GLN A 345 29.20 14.48 11.13
C GLN A 345 29.65 13.89 12.45
N GLU A 346 28.71 13.53 13.33
CA GLU A 346 29.01 12.90 14.60
C GLU A 346 29.40 11.42 14.43
N VAL A 347 30.59 11.07 14.92
CA VAL A 347 31.04 9.65 14.94
C VAL A 347 30.33 8.90 16.05
N ARG A 348 29.64 7.83 15.69
CA ARG A 348 28.89 6.94 16.60
C ARG A 348 29.20 5.49 16.28
N VAL A 349 28.88 4.57 17.21
CA VAL A 349 29.07 3.12 17.00
C VAL A 349 28.35 2.62 15.75
N ASN A 350 27.15 3.13 15.52
CA ASN A 350 26.34 2.81 14.33
C ASN A 350 26.61 3.71 13.11
N PHE A 351 27.55 4.65 13.24
CA PHE A 351 27.96 5.56 12.19
C PHE A 351 29.47 5.90 12.33
N PRO A 352 30.36 4.94 12.07
CA PRO A 352 31.77 5.02 12.45
C PRO A 352 32.60 5.98 11.57
N LYS A 353 32.16 6.29 10.35
CA LYS A 353 32.88 7.13 9.39
C LYS A 353 31.93 8.07 8.67
N PRO A 354 31.72 9.30 9.16
CA PRO A 354 30.94 10.33 8.49
C PRO A 354 31.43 10.60 7.06
N TYR A 355 30.53 11.09 6.21
CA TYR A 355 30.87 11.47 4.84
C TYR A 355 31.61 12.80 4.83
N SER A 356 32.76 12.85 4.16
CA SER A 356 33.71 14.00 4.22
C SER A 356 33.57 15.00 3.10
N LYS A 357 32.69 14.76 2.11
CA LYS A 357 32.55 15.60 0.92
C LYS A 357 31.26 16.40 0.94
N SER A 358 31.27 17.54 0.23
CA SER A 358 30.15 18.47 0.11
C SER A 358 29.26 18.22 -1.12
N GLU A 359 29.51 17.18 -1.88
CA GLU A 359 28.79 16.83 -3.10
C GLU A 359 28.47 15.33 -3.15
N TRP A 360 27.26 14.99 -3.68
CA TRP A 360 26.78 13.64 -3.88
C TRP A 360 26.17 13.46 -5.28
N ARG A 361 26.55 12.39 -5.97
CA ARG A 361 26.21 12.17 -7.37
C ARG A 361 25.51 10.84 -7.59
N LEU A 362 24.76 10.71 -8.69
CA LEU A 362 24.14 9.48 -9.13
C LEU A 362 25.15 8.32 -9.26
N SER A 363 26.38 8.60 -9.74
CA SER A 363 27.44 7.58 -9.84
C SER A 363 27.80 6.96 -8.49
N GLN A 364 27.79 7.75 -7.42
CA GLN A 364 28.06 7.27 -6.06
C GLN A 364 26.88 6.43 -5.53
N ILE A 365 25.65 6.84 -5.80
CA ILE A 365 24.44 6.05 -5.44
C ILE A 365 24.53 4.67 -6.08
N VAL A 366 24.80 4.61 -7.39
CA VAL A 366 24.97 3.38 -8.14
C VAL A 366 26.08 2.50 -7.54
N ASP A 367 27.21 3.10 -7.21
CA ASP A 367 28.38 2.39 -6.71
C ASP A 367 28.16 1.81 -5.28
N TYR A 368 27.47 2.58 -4.39
CA TYR A 368 27.07 2.08 -3.07
C TYR A 368 26.04 0.95 -3.19
N GLY A 369 25.04 1.12 -4.09
CA GLY A 369 24.02 0.10 -4.33
C GLY A 369 24.59 -1.22 -4.86
N VAL A 370 25.54 -1.16 -5.81
CA VAL A 370 26.22 -2.35 -6.34
C VAL A 370 26.98 -3.09 -5.24
N THR A 371 27.78 -2.35 -4.43
CA THR A 371 28.55 -2.96 -3.34
C THR A 371 27.65 -3.60 -2.30
N ALA A 372 26.62 -2.89 -1.86
CA ALA A 372 25.67 -3.42 -0.86
C ALA A 372 24.95 -4.68 -1.38
N ALA A 373 24.41 -4.64 -2.62
CA ALA A 373 23.71 -5.77 -3.20
C ALA A 373 24.61 -7.00 -3.32
N LEU A 374 25.81 -6.86 -3.90
CA LEU A 374 26.74 -7.97 -4.06
C LEU A 374 27.23 -8.54 -2.73
N ALA A 375 27.47 -7.69 -1.72
CA ALA A 375 27.85 -8.13 -0.38
C ALA A 375 26.73 -8.94 0.30
N GLY A 376 25.48 -8.51 0.18
CA GLY A 376 24.33 -9.24 0.70
C GLY A 376 24.14 -10.59 0.04
N ILE A 377 24.18 -10.65 -1.29
CA ILE A 377 24.07 -11.90 -2.05
C ILE A 377 25.21 -12.85 -1.72
N SER A 378 26.45 -12.34 -1.65
CA SER A 378 27.64 -13.14 -1.31
C SER A 378 27.54 -13.74 0.09
N HIS A 379 27.05 -12.97 1.08
CA HIS A 379 26.86 -13.48 2.44
C HIS A 379 25.88 -14.66 2.47
N VAL A 380 24.73 -14.52 1.80
CA VAL A 380 23.70 -15.57 1.74
C VAL A 380 24.22 -16.80 0.98
N ALA A 381 24.93 -16.61 -0.12
CA ALA A 381 25.55 -17.69 -0.89
C ALA A 381 26.57 -18.50 -0.05
N LYS A 382 27.40 -17.80 0.71
CA LYS A 382 28.39 -18.41 1.59
C LYS A 382 27.76 -19.27 2.69
N TYR A 383 26.64 -18.84 3.25
CA TYR A 383 25.93 -19.51 4.32
C TYR A 383 24.63 -20.18 3.85
N HIS A 384 24.53 -20.54 2.57
CA HIS A 384 23.31 -21.01 1.91
C HIS A 384 22.56 -22.11 2.68
N ALA A 385 23.29 -23.12 3.19
CA ALA A 385 22.66 -24.22 3.92
C ALA A 385 22.10 -23.79 5.29
N GLU A 386 22.74 -22.80 5.93
CA GLU A 386 22.26 -22.25 7.21
C GLU A 386 20.95 -21.46 7.01
N PHE A 387 20.89 -20.56 6.01
CA PHE A 387 19.67 -19.83 5.66
C PHE A 387 18.51 -20.79 5.33
N LEU A 388 18.74 -21.82 4.52
CA LEU A 388 17.70 -22.81 4.20
C LEU A 388 17.28 -23.64 5.44
N THR A 389 18.22 -23.96 6.33
CA THR A 389 17.90 -24.66 7.57
C THR A 389 17.08 -23.78 8.51
N ASN A 390 17.37 -22.50 8.61
CA ASN A 390 16.63 -21.55 9.43
C ASN A 390 15.25 -21.28 8.83
N PHE A 391 15.14 -21.17 7.51
CA PHE A 391 13.87 -21.08 6.80
C PHE A 391 12.93 -22.27 7.14
N TYR A 392 13.47 -23.49 7.12
CA TYR A 392 12.75 -24.69 7.60
C TYR A 392 12.33 -24.57 9.06
N LYS A 393 13.22 -24.16 9.98
CA LYS A 393 12.92 -24.05 11.42
C LYS A 393 11.78 -23.08 11.68
N VAL A 394 11.81 -21.91 11.07
CA VAL A 394 10.75 -20.90 11.21
C VAL A 394 9.39 -21.47 10.81
N HIS A 395 9.31 -22.11 9.64
CA HIS A 395 8.06 -22.72 9.19
C HIS A 395 7.66 -23.94 10.03
N ARG A 396 8.64 -24.70 10.50
CA ARG A 396 8.40 -25.85 11.38
C ARG A 396 7.74 -25.44 12.71
N GLU A 397 8.12 -24.31 13.28
CA GLU A 397 7.48 -23.78 14.48
C GLU A 397 6.03 -23.43 14.21
N TRP A 398 5.72 -22.78 13.08
CA TRP A 398 4.36 -22.41 12.73
C TRP A 398 3.47 -23.60 12.42
N VAL A 399 3.90 -24.58 11.67
CA VAL A 399 3.08 -25.79 11.43
C VAL A 399 2.83 -26.62 12.69
N ASN A 400 3.65 -26.44 13.72
CA ASN A 400 3.50 -27.05 15.03
C ASN A 400 2.99 -26.05 16.10
N TRP A 401 2.37 -24.94 15.69
CA TRP A 401 1.89 -23.91 16.60
C TRP A 401 0.97 -24.49 17.69
N LYS A 402 1.27 -24.17 18.95
CA LYS A 402 0.52 -24.57 20.15
C LYS A 402 0.17 -23.39 21.04
N GLY A 403 0.39 -22.16 20.52
CA GLY A 403 0.10 -20.93 21.25
C GLY A 403 -1.37 -20.53 21.16
N SER A 404 -1.67 -19.37 21.71
CA SER A 404 -2.98 -18.74 21.63
C SER A 404 -2.91 -17.48 20.75
N PRO A 405 -3.92 -17.23 19.91
CA PRO A 405 -5.07 -18.10 19.64
C PRO A 405 -4.66 -19.37 18.90
N HIS A 406 -5.49 -20.44 19.00
CA HIS A 406 -5.35 -21.66 18.24
C HIS A 406 -5.82 -21.48 16.79
N ALA A 407 -6.91 -20.74 16.62
CA ALA A 407 -7.49 -20.43 15.32
C ALA A 407 -8.26 -19.10 15.37
N PHE A 408 -8.61 -18.58 14.21
CA PHE A 408 -9.63 -17.55 14.05
C PHE A 408 -10.85 -18.12 13.34
N VAL A 409 -12.04 -17.67 13.74
CA VAL A 409 -13.29 -18.01 13.08
C VAL A 409 -13.92 -16.74 12.52
N VAL A 410 -14.27 -16.79 11.23
CA VAL A 410 -15.13 -15.80 10.57
C VAL A 410 -16.53 -16.39 10.52
N PRO A 411 -17.47 -15.94 11.37
CA PRO A 411 -18.82 -16.50 11.42
C PRO A 411 -19.55 -16.37 10.07
N ALA A 412 -20.38 -17.33 9.74
CA ALA A 412 -21.32 -17.20 8.63
C ALA A 412 -22.33 -16.06 8.91
N GLY A 413 -22.93 -15.48 7.87
CA GLY A 413 -23.94 -14.44 8.02
C GLY A 413 -23.37 -13.08 8.38
N GLN A 414 -22.19 -12.73 7.90
CA GLN A 414 -21.59 -11.39 8.04
C GLN A 414 -22.48 -10.30 7.45
N ARG A 415 -22.40 -9.10 8.01
CA ARG A 415 -23.17 -7.92 7.56
C ARG A 415 -22.82 -7.48 6.13
N ASP A 416 -21.55 -7.63 5.75
CA ASP A 416 -21.04 -7.28 4.42
C ASP A 416 -20.37 -8.50 3.77
N PRO A 417 -21.11 -9.25 2.93
CA PRO A 417 -20.57 -10.41 2.22
C PRO A 417 -19.39 -10.07 1.30
N LEU A 418 -19.41 -8.89 0.66
CA LEU A 418 -18.33 -8.44 -0.22
C LEU A 418 -17.04 -8.22 0.59
N ALA A 419 -17.12 -7.49 1.70
CA ALA A 419 -15.96 -7.26 2.56
C ALA A 419 -15.41 -8.57 3.16
N THR A 420 -16.30 -9.54 3.45
CA THR A 420 -15.91 -10.88 3.93
C THR A 420 -15.15 -11.64 2.86
N TYR A 421 -15.66 -11.67 1.63
CA TYR A 421 -14.98 -12.26 0.49
C TYR A 421 -13.59 -11.64 0.29
N GLU A 422 -13.50 -10.31 0.29
CA GLU A 422 -12.26 -9.58 0.10
C GLU A 422 -11.24 -9.84 1.23
N LEU A 423 -11.67 -9.95 2.50
CA LEU A 423 -10.80 -10.34 3.61
C LEU A 423 -10.21 -11.74 3.40
N LEU A 424 -11.05 -12.70 3.00
CA LEU A 424 -10.61 -14.05 2.74
C LEU A 424 -9.69 -14.14 1.52
N ASP A 425 -9.94 -13.32 0.47
CA ASP A 425 -9.06 -13.25 -0.72
C ASP A 425 -7.69 -12.66 -0.38
N ILE A 426 -7.62 -11.66 0.51
CA ILE A 426 -6.36 -11.13 1.04
C ILE A 426 -5.57 -12.25 1.74
N LEU A 427 -6.20 -12.99 2.65
CA LEU A 427 -5.55 -14.08 3.36
C LEU A 427 -5.07 -15.17 2.39
N ARG A 428 -5.91 -15.56 1.43
CA ARG A 428 -5.60 -16.57 0.40
C ARG A 428 -4.45 -16.11 -0.51
N THR A 429 -4.46 -14.83 -0.94
CA THR A 429 -3.37 -14.24 -1.72
C THR A 429 -2.05 -14.27 -0.94
N GLY A 430 -2.11 -14.02 0.38
CA GLY A 430 -1.01 -14.23 1.32
C GLY A 430 -0.70 -15.69 1.64
N ALA A 431 -1.24 -16.64 0.84
CA ALA A 431 -1.04 -18.09 0.97
C ALA A 431 -1.49 -18.72 2.30
N VAL A 432 -2.40 -18.05 3.02
CA VAL A 432 -3.03 -18.59 4.22
C VAL A 432 -4.02 -19.69 3.84
N GLU A 433 -3.99 -20.79 4.58
CA GLU A 433 -4.92 -21.89 4.46
C GLU A 433 -6.22 -21.56 5.17
N ILE A 434 -7.33 -21.65 4.46
CA ILE A 434 -8.68 -21.37 4.94
C ILE A 434 -9.51 -22.63 4.81
N GLU A 435 -10.30 -22.94 5.83
CA GLU A 435 -11.25 -24.04 5.84
C GLU A 435 -12.67 -23.52 6.07
N GLN A 436 -13.67 -24.21 5.56
CA GLN A 436 -15.08 -23.88 5.75
C GLN A 436 -15.81 -25.00 6.49
N ALA A 437 -16.61 -24.62 7.48
CA ALA A 437 -17.41 -25.57 8.25
C ALA A 437 -18.58 -26.11 7.44
N THR A 438 -18.67 -27.43 7.32
CA THR A 438 -19.76 -28.13 6.61
C THR A 438 -20.98 -28.39 7.50
N SER A 439 -20.81 -28.27 8.81
CA SER A 439 -21.86 -28.35 9.83
C SER A 439 -21.62 -27.37 10.96
N ALA A 440 -22.67 -27.10 11.75
CA ALA A 440 -22.55 -26.25 12.94
C ALA A 440 -21.57 -26.86 13.96
N PHE A 441 -20.83 -26.02 14.66
CA PHE A 441 -19.85 -26.43 15.68
C PHE A 441 -19.79 -25.46 16.86
N GLN A 442 -19.08 -25.88 17.92
CA GLN A 442 -18.85 -25.06 19.12
C GLN A 442 -17.36 -24.79 19.26
N ALA A 443 -17.00 -23.53 19.50
CA ALA A 443 -15.62 -23.13 19.83
C ALA A 443 -15.61 -21.86 20.67
N GLY A 444 -14.68 -21.74 21.62
CA GLY A 444 -14.56 -20.55 22.47
C GLY A 444 -15.84 -20.15 23.22
N GLY A 445 -16.70 -21.11 23.55
CA GLY A 445 -17.99 -20.86 24.22
C GLY A 445 -19.09 -20.30 23.32
N LYS A 446 -18.87 -20.19 22.00
CA LYS A 446 -19.84 -19.73 20.99
C LYS A 446 -20.24 -20.85 20.04
N SER A 447 -21.46 -20.72 19.47
CA SER A 447 -21.96 -21.60 18.41
C SER A 447 -21.74 -20.94 17.05
N TYR A 448 -21.22 -21.69 16.09
CA TYR A 448 -20.99 -21.26 14.72
C TYR A 448 -21.81 -22.12 13.75
N ALA A 449 -22.47 -21.46 12.82
CA ALA A 449 -23.24 -22.16 11.79
C ALA A 449 -22.33 -22.81 10.73
N ALA A 450 -22.88 -23.75 9.99
CA ALA A 450 -22.30 -24.22 8.75
C ALA A 450 -22.06 -23.02 7.81
N GLY A 451 -20.96 -23.07 7.03
CA GLY A 451 -20.54 -21.97 6.18
C GLY A 451 -19.61 -20.96 6.89
N SER A 452 -19.38 -21.07 8.21
CA SER A 452 -18.34 -20.27 8.89
C SER A 452 -16.96 -20.68 8.42
N TYR A 453 -16.03 -19.71 8.29
CA TYR A 453 -14.65 -20.00 7.90
C TYR A 453 -13.76 -20.12 9.12
N VAL A 454 -12.80 -21.03 9.05
CA VAL A 454 -11.83 -21.33 10.11
C VAL A 454 -10.42 -21.17 9.55
N ILE A 455 -9.60 -20.40 10.26
CA ILE A 455 -8.20 -20.16 9.94
C ILE A 455 -7.36 -20.70 11.11
N HIS A 456 -6.89 -21.93 11.01
CA HIS A 456 -5.97 -22.51 12.00
C HIS A 456 -4.59 -21.86 11.88
N LEU A 457 -3.95 -21.55 13.02
CA LEU A 457 -2.61 -20.97 13.02
C LEU A 457 -1.49 -22.02 12.87
N ALA A 458 -1.79 -23.29 13.10
CA ALA A 458 -0.85 -24.39 12.86
C ALA A 458 -0.73 -24.68 11.35
N GLN A 459 -0.16 -23.73 10.61
CA GLN A 459 0.03 -23.78 9.15
C GLN A 459 1.30 -23.03 8.74
N PRO A 460 1.83 -23.21 7.53
CA PRO A 460 3.10 -22.58 7.11
C PRO A 460 3.13 -21.05 7.28
N TYR A 461 2.03 -20.37 6.98
CA TYR A 461 1.92 -18.91 7.07
C TYR A 461 0.99 -18.44 8.19
N GLY A 462 0.99 -19.19 9.29
CA GLY A 462 0.28 -18.83 10.52
C GLY A 462 0.69 -17.47 11.08
N ALA A 463 1.96 -17.07 10.91
CA ALA A 463 2.45 -15.74 11.28
C ALA A 463 1.68 -14.62 10.57
N PHE A 464 1.49 -14.73 9.24
CA PHE A 464 0.75 -13.75 8.46
C PHE A 464 -0.72 -13.71 8.87
N ALA A 465 -1.37 -14.87 8.98
CA ALA A 465 -2.76 -14.96 9.42
C ALA A 465 -2.96 -14.32 10.80
N LYS A 466 -2.05 -14.60 11.75
CA LYS A 466 -2.12 -14.06 13.11
C LYS A 466 -1.95 -12.53 13.10
N THR A 467 -0.91 -12.02 12.44
CA THR A 467 -0.64 -10.58 12.36
C THR A 467 -1.81 -9.81 11.75
N MET A 468 -2.46 -10.37 10.72
CA MET A 468 -3.59 -9.71 10.05
C MET A 468 -4.88 -9.71 10.88
N LEU A 469 -5.11 -10.73 11.70
CA LEU A 469 -6.40 -10.94 12.34
C LEU A 469 -6.43 -10.58 13.83
N GLU A 470 -5.28 -10.55 14.52
CA GLU A 470 -5.23 -10.21 15.93
C GLU A 470 -5.32 -8.70 16.19
N LYS A 471 -5.66 -8.33 17.42
CA LYS A 471 -5.55 -6.96 17.90
C LYS A 471 -4.08 -6.63 18.17
N GLN A 472 -3.60 -5.52 17.64
CA GLN A 472 -2.24 -5.07 17.93
C GLN A 472 -2.20 -4.30 19.25
N VAL A 473 -1.16 -4.55 20.02
CA VAL A 473 -0.81 -3.80 21.23
C VAL A 473 0.59 -3.25 21.02
N TYR A 474 0.66 -2.01 20.53
CA TYR A 474 1.95 -1.36 20.31
C TYR A 474 2.58 -0.97 21.64
N PRO A 475 3.88 -1.23 21.89
CA PRO A 475 4.53 -0.87 23.13
C PRO A 475 4.62 0.66 23.32
N ASP A 476 4.45 1.13 24.55
CA ASP A 476 4.61 2.56 24.89
C ASP A 476 6.11 2.92 24.90
N LEU A 477 6.66 3.18 23.74
CA LEU A 477 8.05 3.57 23.58
C LEU A 477 8.22 5.09 23.69
N ARG A 478 9.21 5.49 24.53
CA ARG A 478 9.53 6.88 24.78
C ARG A 478 10.97 7.18 24.39
N LEU A 479 11.25 8.41 23.97
CA LEU A 479 12.62 8.86 23.67
C LEU A 479 13.53 8.80 24.90
N PHE A 480 12.94 9.02 26.08
CA PHE A 480 13.55 8.82 27.40
C PHE A 480 12.45 8.60 28.45
N PRO A 481 12.73 8.02 29.62
CA PRO A 481 11.70 7.79 30.65
C PRO A 481 10.90 9.04 31.00
N GLY A 482 9.58 9.01 30.83
CA GLY A 482 8.66 10.15 31.04
C GLY A 482 8.74 11.23 29.95
N GLY A 483 9.48 11.00 28.89
CA GLY A 483 9.62 11.90 27.75
C GLY A 483 8.51 11.73 26.69
N PRO A 484 8.63 12.43 25.55
CA PRO A 484 7.70 12.31 24.44
C PRO A 484 7.75 10.89 23.84
N PRO A 485 6.68 10.46 23.15
CA PRO A 485 6.64 9.19 22.47
C PRO A 485 7.74 9.09 21.40
N LYS A 486 8.31 7.88 21.27
CA LYS A 486 9.15 7.53 20.11
C LYS A 486 8.22 7.25 18.94
N PRO A 487 8.25 8.05 17.86
CA PRO A 487 7.35 7.86 16.74
C PRO A 487 7.56 6.49 16.08
N PRO A 488 6.50 5.70 15.81
CA PRO A 488 6.62 4.56 14.92
C PRO A 488 6.92 5.04 13.50
N TYR A 489 7.47 4.16 12.71
CA TYR A 489 7.71 4.49 11.31
C TYR A 489 6.42 4.58 10.48
N ASP A 490 5.43 3.75 10.82
CA ASP A 490 4.12 3.73 10.15
C ASP A 490 3.00 3.51 11.19
N VAL A 491 1.83 3.00 10.78
CA VAL A 491 0.68 2.78 11.64
C VAL A 491 0.92 1.71 12.71
N THR A 492 0.23 1.82 13.84
CA THR A 492 0.37 0.90 14.98
C THR A 492 -0.74 -0.14 15.05
N GLY A 493 -1.92 0.12 14.47
CA GLY A 493 -3.05 -0.78 14.40
C GLY A 493 -3.41 -1.13 12.96
N HIS A 494 -3.54 -2.44 12.66
CA HIS A 494 -3.86 -2.94 11.33
C HIS A 494 -4.77 -4.19 11.36
N THR A 495 -5.56 -4.35 12.41
CA THR A 495 -6.49 -5.50 12.57
C THR A 495 -7.48 -5.54 11.41
N LEU A 496 -7.30 -6.51 10.50
CA LEU A 496 -8.00 -6.56 9.21
C LEU A 496 -9.52 -6.69 9.37
N GLY A 497 -9.98 -7.48 10.35
CA GLY A 497 -11.42 -7.59 10.63
C GLY A 497 -12.07 -6.26 10.94
N TYR A 498 -11.42 -5.41 11.76
CA TYR A 498 -11.92 -4.07 12.08
C TYR A 498 -11.88 -3.12 10.89
N LEU A 499 -10.77 -3.11 10.15
CA LEU A 499 -10.63 -2.29 8.95
C LEU A 499 -11.68 -2.59 7.89
N MET A 500 -12.04 -3.86 7.75
CA MET A 500 -12.97 -4.31 6.71
C MET A 500 -14.43 -4.42 7.16
N GLY A 501 -14.72 -4.27 8.46
CA GLY A 501 -16.08 -4.41 8.98
C GLY A 501 -16.56 -5.87 9.08
N VAL A 502 -15.61 -6.81 9.23
CA VAL A 502 -15.85 -8.25 9.32
C VAL A 502 -15.60 -8.72 10.75
N SER A 503 -16.57 -9.40 11.31
CA SER A 503 -16.41 -10.04 12.63
C SER A 503 -15.47 -11.24 12.52
N VAL A 504 -14.42 -11.25 13.34
CA VAL A 504 -13.44 -12.32 13.44
C VAL A 504 -13.25 -12.68 14.92
N ASP A 505 -13.52 -13.92 15.28
CA ASP A 505 -13.41 -14.41 16.65
C ASP A 505 -12.10 -15.18 16.86
N PRO A 506 -11.20 -14.75 17.77
CA PRO A 506 -10.05 -15.54 18.17
C PRO A 506 -10.50 -16.72 19.06
N ILE A 507 -10.05 -17.90 18.75
CA ILE A 507 -10.33 -19.13 19.51
C ILE A 507 -9.05 -19.58 20.22
N ALA A 508 -9.04 -19.52 21.54
CA ALA A 508 -7.86 -19.80 22.34
C ALA A 508 -7.51 -21.29 22.36
N GLU A 509 -8.51 -22.17 22.44
CA GLU A 509 -8.34 -23.59 22.69
C GLU A 509 -8.69 -24.45 21.45
N PRO A 510 -8.10 -25.62 21.30
CA PRO A 510 -8.48 -26.58 20.27
C PRO A 510 -9.97 -26.96 20.35
N PHE A 511 -10.61 -27.16 19.22
CA PHE A 511 -12.02 -27.53 19.10
C PHE A 511 -12.20 -28.60 18.01
N GLN A 512 -13.42 -29.14 17.90
CA GLN A 512 -13.79 -30.13 16.88
C GLN A 512 -14.81 -29.51 15.94
N ALA A 513 -14.56 -29.60 14.63
CA ALA A 513 -15.47 -29.16 13.59
C ALA A 513 -15.29 -30.03 12.34
N SER A 514 -16.36 -30.20 11.56
CA SER A 514 -16.27 -30.81 10.22
C SER A 514 -15.91 -29.70 9.24
N LEU A 515 -14.70 -29.73 8.72
CA LEU A 515 -14.12 -28.68 7.88
C LEU A 515 -13.73 -29.22 6.50
N GLU A 516 -13.89 -28.38 5.48
CA GLU A 516 -13.38 -28.61 4.13
C GLU A 516 -12.43 -27.47 3.74
N ARG A 517 -11.33 -27.82 3.06
CA ARG A 517 -10.36 -26.86 2.55
C ARG A 517 -10.98 -25.98 1.46
N VAL A 518 -10.89 -24.67 1.58
CA VAL A 518 -11.28 -23.72 0.53
C VAL A 518 -10.16 -23.63 -0.50
N THR A 519 -10.37 -24.23 -1.67
CA THR A 519 -9.44 -24.14 -2.82
C THR A 519 -9.81 -23.00 -3.75
N ASP A 520 -11.10 -22.84 -4.00
CA ASP A 520 -11.68 -21.79 -4.83
C ASP A 520 -12.58 -20.92 -3.97
N LEU A 521 -12.22 -19.65 -3.86
CA LEU A 521 -12.97 -18.67 -3.09
C LEU A 521 -13.86 -17.88 -4.04
N GLU A 522 -15.15 -17.97 -3.83
CA GLU A 522 -16.16 -17.19 -4.55
C GLU A 522 -17.05 -16.43 -3.55
N PRO A 523 -17.62 -15.27 -3.96
CA PRO A 523 -18.63 -14.60 -3.15
C PRO A 523 -19.80 -15.54 -2.86
N VAL A 524 -20.37 -15.42 -1.67
CA VAL A 524 -21.54 -16.22 -1.28
C VAL A 524 -22.69 -15.94 -2.26
N GLN A 525 -23.19 -16.97 -2.92
CA GLN A 525 -24.21 -16.81 -3.94
C GLN A 525 -25.60 -16.70 -3.31
N SER A 526 -26.28 -15.59 -3.61
CA SER A 526 -27.69 -15.38 -3.26
C SER A 526 -28.52 -15.33 -4.54
N PRO A 527 -29.39 -16.32 -4.78
CA PRO A 527 -30.21 -16.32 -5.99
C PRO A 527 -31.18 -15.14 -6.00
N LEU A 528 -31.27 -14.47 -7.11
CA LEU A 528 -32.17 -13.33 -7.27
C LEU A 528 -33.65 -13.81 -7.18
N PRO A 529 -34.52 -13.08 -6.48
CA PRO A 529 -35.94 -13.43 -6.40
C PRO A 529 -36.61 -13.40 -7.77
N ALA A 530 -37.73 -14.07 -7.93
CA ALA A 530 -38.59 -13.92 -9.09
C ALA A 530 -38.94 -12.43 -9.27
N SER A 531 -39.27 -12.00 -10.50
CA SER A 531 -39.57 -10.59 -10.79
C SER A 531 -40.72 -10.09 -9.92
N PRO A 532 -40.46 -9.19 -8.97
CA PRO A 532 -41.49 -8.65 -8.10
C PRO A 532 -42.40 -7.68 -8.88
N ARG A 533 -43.59 -7.43 -8.36
CA ARG A 533 -44.53 -6.50 -8.98
C ARG A 533 -44.16 -5.03 -8.77
N TRP A 534 -43.48 -4.69 -7.67
CA TRP A 534 -43.16 -3.31 -7.28
C TRP A 534 -41.67 -2.99 -7.40
N ALA A 535 -40.82 -3.63 -6.59
CA ALA A 535 -39.40 -3.25 -6.53
C ALA A 535 -38.48 -4.41 -6.11
N TYR A 536 -37.20 -4.30 -6.44
CA TYR A 536 -36.10 -4.99 -5.78
C TYR A 536 -35.61 -4.15 -4.62
N VAL A 537 -35.35 -4.79 -3.47
CA VAL A 537 -34.81 -4.12 -2.29
C VAL A 537 -33.59 -4.86 -1.76
N PHE A 538 -32.62 -4.12 -1.20
CA PHE A 538 -31.45 -4.69 -0.54
C PHE A 538 -30.99 -3.80 0.62
N GLY A 539 -30.33 -4.42 1.61
CA GLY A 539 -29.89 -3.73 2.81
C GLY A 539 -28.80 -2.69 2.58
N PRO A 540 -28.67 -1.71 3.48
CA PRO A 540 -27.61 -0.69 3.42
C PRO A 540 -26.25 -1.17 3.94
N GLU A 541 -26.18 -2.37 4.55
CA GLU A 541 -25.04 -2.85 5.32
C GLU A 541 -23.85 -3.23 4.44
N SER A 542 -24.11 -3.72 3.23
CA SER A 542 -23.06 -4.17 2.32
C SER A 542 -22.60 -3.05 1.39
N ASN A 543 -21.27 -2.94 1.22
CA ASN A 543 -20.66 -2.07 0.22
C ASN A 543 -21.05 -2.47 -1.21
N ALA A 544 -21.47 -3.70 -1.45
CA ALA A 544 -22.01 -4.17 -2.72
C ALA A 544 -23.23 -3.37 -3.19
N GLY A 545 -24.00 -2.77 -2.24
CA GLY A 545 -25.09 -1.87 -2.55
C GLY A 545 -24.66 -0.63 -3.35
N PHE A 546 -23.46 -0.13 -3.11
CA PHE A 546 -22.90 1.01 -3.87
C PHE A 546 -22.40 0.57 -5.24
N VAL A 547 -21.88 -0.65 -5.41
CA VAL A 547 -21.59 -1.23 -6.72
C VAL A 547 -22.87 -1.35 -7.55
N ALA A 548 -23.95 -1.86 -6.95
CA ALA A 548 -25.27 -1.90 -7.59
C ALA A 548 -25.76 -0.50 -7.98
N ALA A 549 -25.68 0.47 -7.04
CA ALA A 549 -26.10 1.85 -7.27
C ALA A 549 -25.35 2.49 -8.44
N ALA A 550 -24.03 2.33 -8.52
CA ALA A 550 -23.22 2.89 -9.60
C ALA A 550 -23.63 2.32 -10.98
N ARG A 551 -23.82 1.00 -11.08
CA ARG A 551 -24.24 0.34 -12.32
C ARG A 551 -25.66 0.72 -12.75
N LEU A 552 -26.59 0.78 -11.81
CA LEU A 552 -27.98 1.18 -12.05
C LEU A 552 -28.08 2.66 -12.48
N GLN A 553 -27.34 3.57 -11.82
CA GLN A 553 -27.29 4.98 -12.23
C GLN A 553 -26.73 5.16 -13.64
N LYS A 554 -25.68 4.39 -13.99
CA LYS A 554 -25.08 4.40 -15.32
C LYS A 554 -26.08 3.95 -16.41
N ALA A 555 -27.00 3.05 -16.07
CA ALA A 555 -28.09 2.60 -16.92
C ALA A 555 -29.32 3.55 -16.87
N GLY A 556 -29.29 4.62 -16.10
CA GLY A 556 -30.42 5.56 -15.97
C GLY A 556 -31.58 5.01 -15.16
N ILE A 557 -31.39 3.92 -14.42
CA ILE A 557 -32.45 3.31 -13.58
C ILE A 557 -32.60 4.12 -12.30
N PRO A 558 -33.83 4.57 -11.95
CA PRO A 558 -34.08 5.30 -10.74
C PRO A 558 -33.74 4.50 -9.49
N LEU A 559 -33.14 5.18 -8.49
CA LEU A 559 -32.75 4.60 -7.21
C LEU A 559 -33.36 5.41 -6.07
N PHE A 560 -33.80 4.70 -5.05
CA PHE A 560 -34.32 5.30 -3.84
C PHE A 560 -33.71 4.65 -2.60
N ARG A 561 -33.80 5.36 -1.48
CA ARG A 561 -33.46 4.82 -0.16
C ARG A 561 -34.59 5.14 0.82
N THR A 562 -34.90 4.22 1.71
CA THR A 562 -35.87 4.47 2.77
C THR A 562 -35.30 5.44 3.81
N ALA A 563 -36.12 6.36 4.33
CA ALA A 563 -35.71 7.32 5.37
C ALA A 563 -35.70 6.70 6.77
N SER A 564 -36.44 5.61 6.96
CA SER A 564 -36.54 4.88 8.23
C SER A 564 -36.64 3.37 7.97
N GLY A 565 -36.54 2.59 9.03
CA GLY A 565 -36.79 1.15 8.96
C GLY A 565 -38.20 0.82 8.45
N ALA A 566 -38.36 -0.32 7.82
CA ALA A 566 -39.59 -0.83 7.24
C ALA A 566 -39.77 -2.32 7.56
N THR A 567 -40.93 -2.89 7.23
CA THR A 567 -41.16 -4.33 7.30
C THR A 567 -41.61 -4.84 5.93
N LEU A 568 -40.98 -5.88 5.44
CA LEU A 568 -41.33 -6.57 4.19
C LEU A 568 -41.51 -8.05 4.48
N ASN A 569 -42.70 -8.59 4.20
CA ASN A 569 -43.01 -10.02 4.42
C ASN A 569 -42.68 -10.54 5.84
N GLY A 570 -42.82 -9.67 6.86
CA GLY A 570 -42.50 -9.99 8.26
C GLY A 570 -41.02 -9.83 8.63
N GLN A 571 -40.14 -9.52 7.68
CA GLN A 571 -38.73 -9.22 7.89
C GLN A 571 -38.53 -7.71 8.13
N ALA A 572 -37.78 -7.36 9.17
CA ALA A 572 -37.38 -5.98 9.43
C ALA A 572 -36.31 -5.54 8.44
N LEU A 573 -36.50 -4.38 7.82
CA LEU A 573 -35.56 -3.70 6.96
C LEU A 573 -34.99 -2.47 7.69
N ALA A 574 -33.70 -2.24 7.59
CA ALA A 574 -33.04 -1.09 8.21
C ALA A 574 -33.38 0.24 7.50
N ALA A 575 -33.21 1.36 8.20
CA ALA A 575 -33.17 2.67 7.56
C ALA A 575 -32.09 2.70 6.47
N GLY A 576 -32.38 3.38 5.36
CA GLY A 576 -31.46 3.43 4.21
C GLY A 576 -31.49 2.18 3.32
N THR A 577 -32.48 1.28 3.47
CA THR A 577 -32.70 0.19 2.52
C THR A 577 -32.85 0.75 1.11
N TRP A 578 -32.13 0.14 0.16
CA TRP A 578 -32.18 0.51 -1.24
C TRP A 578 -33.46 -0.02 -1.89
N VAL A 579 -34.06 0.79 -2.74
CA VAL A 579 -35.29 0.44 -3.49
C VAL A 579 -35.07 0.75 -4.97
N VAL A 580 -35.24 -0.28 -5.80
CA VAL A 580 -35.05 -0.23 -7.27
C VAL A 580 -36.37 -0.66 -7.93
N PRO A 581 -36.99 0.18 -8.75
CA PRO A 581 -38.21 -0.21 -9.50
C PRO A 581 -38.02 -1.50 -10.28
N ALA A 582 -39.01 -2.38 -10.22
CA ALA A 582 -38.95 -3.65 -10.91
C ALA A 582 -38.96 -3.47 -12.42
N SER A 583 -37.90 -3.94 -13.09
CA SER A 583 -37.76 -4.00 -14.54
C SER A 583 -36.85 -5.15 -14.96
N ASN A 584 -36.92 -5.58 -16.20
CA ASN A 584 -36.02 -6.60 -16.74
C ASN A 584 -34.57 -6.15 -16.75
N GLU A 585 -34.33 -4.87 -17.03
CA GLU A 585 -33.01 -4.27 -17.06
C GLU A 585 -32.39 -4.20 -15.65
N ALA A 586 -33.16 -3.72 -14.67
CA ALA A 586 -32.74 -3.73 -13.25
C ALA A 586 -32.43 -5.17 -12.78
N ARG A 587 -33.26 -6.15 -13.16
CA ARG A 587 -33.03 -7.57 -12.84
C ARG A 587 -31.69 -8.05 -13.36
N GLY A 588 -31.39 -7.86 -14.64
CA GLY A 588 -30.14 -8.33 -15.26
C GLY A 588 -28.88 -7.73 -14.62
N LEU A 589 -28.94 -6.44 -14.28
CA LEU A 589 -27.83 -5.76 -13.57
C LEU A 589 -27.67 -6.27 -12.15
N LEU A 590 -28.76 -6.39 -11.38
CA LEU A 590 -28.72 -6.89 -10.01
C LEU A 590 -28.27 -8.37 -9.94
N GLU A 591 -28.66 -9.21 -10.91
CA GLU A 591 -28.19 -10.60 -11.01
C GLU A 591 -26.67 -10.67 -11.21
N THR A 592 -26.15 -9.80 -12.05
CA THR A 592 -24.70 -9.70 -12.28
C THR A 592 -23.97 -9.24 -11.00
N VAL A 593 -24.46 -8.18 -10.33
CA VAL A 593 -23.87 -7.69 -9.07
C VAL A 593 -23.96 -8.75 -7.97
N ALA A 594 -25.11 -9.40 -7.78
CA ALA A 594 -25.30 -10.44 -6.77
C ALA A 594 -24.29 -11.58 -6.94
N ARG A 595 -24.09 -12.04 -8.19
CA ARG A 595 -23.09 -13.06 -8.50
C ARG A 595 -21.66 -12.62 -8.21
N GLU A 596 -21.30 -11.38 -8.54
CA GLU A 596 -19.93 -10.87 -8.40
C GLU A 596 -19.59 -10.47 -6.94
N THR A 597 -20.58 -10.12 -6.13
CA THR A 597 -20.37 -9.48 -4.83
C THR A 597 -21.05 -10.17 -3.65
N GLY A 598 -21.91 -11.15 -3.92
CA GLY A 598 -22.72 -11.74 -2.88
C GLY A 598 -23.87 -10.88 -2.37
N LEU A 599 -24.25 -9.81 -3.07
CA LEU A 599 -25.35 -8.92 -2.67
C LEU A 599 -26.66 -9.70 -2.55
N GLU A 600 -27.27 -9.68 -1.37
CA GLU A 600 -28.60 -10.24 -1.15
C GLU A 600 -29.67 -9.27 -1.60
N VAL A 601 -30.54 -9.71 -2.51
CA VAL A 601 -31.63 -8.90 -3.08
C VAL A 601 -32.97 -9.57 -2.78
N ILE A 602 -33.91 -8.80 -2.26
CA ILE A 602 -35.28 -9.25 -1.91
C ILE A 602 -36.28 -8.67 -2.92
N GLY A 603 -37.26 -9.44 -3.32
CA GLY A 603 -38.37 -8.98 -4.14
C GLY A 603 -39.51 -8.44 -3.29
N ALA A 604 -40.02 -7.25 -3.61
CA ALA A 604 -41.16 -6.63 -2.99
C ALA A 604 -42.32 -6.49 -3.97
N ASP A 605 -43.43 -7.16 -3.69
CA ASP A 605 -44.65 -7.08 -4.53
C ASP A 605 -45.51 -5.87 -4.17
N ASP A 606 -45.46 -5.44 -2.92
CA ASP A 606 -46.22 -4.30 -2.41
C ASP A 606 -45.29 -3.18 -1.95
N PRO A 607 -45.72 -1.90 -2.11
CA PRO A 607 -44.93 -0.75 -1.69
C PRO A 607 -44.62 -0.72 -0.20
N LEU A 608 -43.41 -0.30 0.15
CA LEU A 608 -43.04 0.01 1.51
C LEU A 608 -43.76 1.27 1.99
N ALA A 609 -44.41 1.21 3.18
CA ALA A 609 -45.19 2.32 3.74
C ALA A 609 -44.31 3.34 4.48
N VAL A 610 -43.17 3.74 3.89
CA VAL A 610 -42.20 4.66 4.47
C VAL A 610 -41.81 5.75 3.47
N ALA A 611 -41.46 6.93 3.99
CA ALA A 611 -40.83 7.99 3.19
C ALA A 611 -39.40 7.60 2.81
N GLY A 612 -38.84 8.30 1.85
CA GLY A 612 -37.49 7.99 1.38
C GLY A 612 -36.80 9.17 0.72
N PHE A 613 -35.75 8.83 0.01
CA PHE A 613 -34.94 9.76 -0.80
C PHE A 613 -34.81 9.20 -2.21
N ARG A 614 -35.10 10.01 -3.22
CA ARG A 614 -34.77 9.73 -4.62
C ARG A 614 -33.35 10.19 -4.88
N LEU A 615 -32.47 9.29 -5.28
CA LEU A 615 -31.11 9.64 -5.63
C LEU A 615 -31.06 10.37 -6.98
N LYS A 616 -30.18 11.33 -7.10
CA LYS A 616 -29.92 12.00 -8.38
C LYS A 616 -29.19 11.00 -9.29
N ALA A 617 -29.64 10.86 -10.53
CA ALA A 617 -29.08 9.92 -11.49
C ALA A 617 -28.84 10.63 -12.85
N PRO A 618 -27.59 10.65 -13.37
CA PRO A 618 -26.37 10.30 -12.61
C PRO A 618 -26.01 11.36 -11.57
N THR A 619 -25.42 10.96 -10.46
CA THR A 619 -24.77 11.89 -9.53
C THR A 619 -23.42 12.28 -10.11
N ARG A 620 -23.18 13.57 -10.33
CA ARG A 620 -21.92 14.10 -10.87
C ARG A 620 -20.96 14.38 -9.73
N ILE A 621 -19.98 13.51 -9.54
CA ILE A 621 -19.01 13.56 -8.45
C ILE A 621 -17.73 14.22 -8.95
N GLY A 622 -17.29 15.29 -8.29
CA GLY A 622 -15.98 15.90 -8.44
C GLY A 622 -15.03 15.39 -7.38
N LEU A 623 -13.90 14.83 -7.77
CA LEU A 623 -12.81 14.48 -6.88
C LEU A 623 -11.72 15.54 -6.94
N TRP A 624 -11.52 16.31 -5.88
CA TRP A 624 -10.37 17.20 -5.77
C TRP A 624 -9.12 16.38 -5.46
N ARG A 625 -8.59 15.70 -6.47
CA ARG A 625 -7.50 14.76 -6.28
C ARG A 625 -6.24 15.41 -5.72
N GLY A 626 -5.91 16.63 -6.19
CA GLY A 626 -4.65 17.31 -5.88
C GLY A 626 -3.44 16.64 -6.55
N ALA A 627 -2.41 17.42 -6.88
CA ALA A 627 -1.14 16.88 -7.33
C ALA A 627 -0.42 16.20 -6.16
N ASN A 628 0.22 15.07 -6.43
CA ASN A 628 0.96 14.26 -5.45
C ASN A 628 0.20 13.94 -4.14
N ASN A 629 -1.12 13.92 -4.19
CA ASN A 629 -1.98 13.58 -3.05
C ASN A 629 -2.35 12.10 -3.08
N MET A 630 -1.69 11.27 -2.26
CA MET A 630 -1.93 9.83 -2.18
C MET A 630 -3.36 9.48 -1.74
N PRO A 631 -3.96 10.12 -0.70
CA PRO A 631 -5.36 9.89 -0.36
C PRO A 631 -6.32 10.12 -1.51
N GLY A 632 -6.10 11.16 -2.32
CA GLY A 632 -6.89 11.44 -3.53
C GLY A 632 -6.73 10.36 -4.59
N GLY A 633 -5.52 9.90 -4.81
CA GLY A 633 -5.25 8.80 -5.75
C GLY A 633 -5.84 7.46 -5.31
N TRP A 634 -5.74 7.11 -4.02
CA TRP A 634 -6.42 5.95 -3.44
C TRP A 634 -7.94 6.02 -3.59
N LEU A 635 -8.51 7.21 -3.39
CA LEU A 635 -9.96 7.40 -3.54
C LEU A 635 -10.39 7.27 -5.00
N GLN A 636 -9.59 7.78 -5.94
CA GLN A 636 -9.80 7.57 -7.37
C GLN A 636 -9.82 6.07 -7.71
N TRP A 637 -8.84 5.31 -7.20
CA TRP A 637 -8.83 3.86 -7.39
C TRP A 637 -10.10 3.20 -6.86
N THR A 638 -10.54 3.58 -5.67
CA THR A 638 -11.75 3.01 -5.05
C THR A 638 -13.00 3.34 -5.88
N PHE A 639 -13.16 4.57 -6.35
CA PHE A 639 -14.29 4.92 -7.24
C PHE A 639 -14.30 4.07 -8.50
N GLU A 640 -13.14 3.85 -9.13
CA GLU A 640 -13.03 3.00 -10.31
C GLU A 640 -13.38 1.53 -10.00
N GLN A 641 -12.95 0.97 -8.85
CA GLN A 641 -13.31 -0.39 -8.44
C GLN A 641 -14.81 -0.57 -8.19
N TYR A 642 -15.45 0.43 -7.60
CA TYR A 642 -16.91 0.41 -7.35
C TYR A 642 -17.72 0.81 -8.59
N GLY A 643 -17.07 1.17 -9.70
CA GLY A 643 -17.72 1.63 -10.93
C GLY A 643 -18.42 2.99 -10.80
N MET A 644 -18.04 3.80 -9.81
CA MET A 644 -18.58 5.13 -9.54
C MET A 644 -18.02 6.13 -10.54
N SER A 645 -18.91 6.76 -11.32
CA SER A 645 -18.51 7.82 -12.24
C SER A 645 -18.08 9.06 -11.47
N HIS A 646 -16.91 9.59 -11.80
CA HIS A 646 -16.37 10.81 -11.21
C HIS A 646 -15.48 11.55 -12.22
N ASP A 647 -15.30 12.83 -12.00
CA ASP A 647 -14.31 13.66 -12.70
C ASP A 647 -13.30 14.20 -11.69
N VAL A 648 -12.03 14.29 -12.07
CA VAL A 648 -11.04 15.05 -11.30
C VAL A 648 -11.35 16.53 -11.45
N VAL A 649 -11.53 17.22 -10.33
CA VAL A 649 -11.77 18.68 -10.33
C VAL A 649 -10.54 19.37 -10.87
N SER A 650 -10.72 20.19 -11.88
CA SER A 650 -9.68 20.96 -12.55
C SER A 650 -9.79 22.46 -12.24
N SER A 651 -8.67 23.16 -12.19
CA SER A 651 -8.67 24.63 -12.11
C SER A 651 -9.49 25.27 -13.23
N THR A 652 -9.52 24.65 -14.42
CA THR A 652 -10.29 25.12 -15.58
C THR A 652 -11.80 25.07 -15.39
N ASP A 653 -12.32 24.24 -14.47
CA ASP A 653 -13.75 24.15 -14.17
C ASP A 653 -14.28 25.42 -13.52
N PHE A 654 -13.38 26.16 -12.88
CA PHE A 654 -13.70 27.43 -12.23
C PHE A 654 -13.92 28.60 -13.22
N ALA A 655 -13.65 28.42 -14.49
CA ALA A 655 -14.06 29.36 -15.52
C ALA A 655 -15.58 29.34 -15.81
N GLY A 656 -16.22 28.16 -15.62
CA GLY A 656 -17.65 27.94 -15.80
C GLY A 656 -18.47 27.98 -14.50
N ASP A 657 -19.74 27.57 -14.56
CA ASP A 657 -20.59 27.36 -13.40
C ASP A 657 -20.39 25.93 -12.86
N LEU A 658 -19.91 25.78 -11.63
CA LEU A 658 -19.66 24.49 -10.98
C LEU A 658 -20.95 23.66 -10.86
N ALA A 659 -22.12 24.28 -10.70
CA ALA A 659 -23.39 23.57 -10.60
C ALA A 659 -23.76 22.83 -11.89
N ASN A 660 -23.22 23.23 -13.03
CA ASN A 660 -23.42 22.53 -14.31
C ASN A 660 -22.50 21.29 -14.43
N ARG A 661 -21.47 21.17 -13.60
CA ARG A 661 -20.52 20.06 -13.62
C ARG A 661 -20.67 19.10 -12.46
N TYR A 662 -20.86 19.62 -11.26
CA TYR A 662 -20.79 18.83 -10.03
C TYR A 662 -22.05 18.98 -9.19
N ASP A 663 -22.50 17.85 -8.65
CA ASP A 663 -23.55 17.77 -7.62
C ASP A 663 -22.91 17.60 -6.24
N ALA A 664 -21.78 16.88 -6.19
CA ALA A 664 -20.97 16.70 -5.00
C ALA A 664 -19.48 16.85 -5.34
N ILE A 665 -18.73 17.52 -4.48
CA ILE A 665 -17.26 17.56 -4.53
C ILE A 665 -16.70 16.94 -3.25
N VAL A 666 -15.70 16.06 -3.37
CA VAL A 666 -14.98 15.50 -2.25
C VAL A 666 -13.56 16.05 -2.19
N LEU A 667 -13.17 16.48 -0.98
CA LEU A 667 -11.81 16.86 -0.61
C LEU A 667 -11.20 15.68 0.20
N PRO A 668 -10.35 14.86 -0.41
CA PRO A 668 -9.61 13.82 0.31
C PRO A 668 -8.71 14.42 1.39
N ASP A 669 -8.20 13.59 2.29
CA ASP A 669 -7.23 14.04 3.28
C ASP A 669 -6.03 14.74 2.63
N GLY A 670 -5.54 15.81 3.26
CA GLY A 670 -4.38 16.57 2.81
C GLY A 670 -4.68 17.70 1.82
N ILE A 671 -5.93 17.95 1.43
CA ILE A 671 -6.28 19.11 0.59
C ILE A 671 -6.43 20.34 1.48
N SER A 672 -5.40 21.19 1.46
CA SER A 672 -5.35 22.46 2.20
C SER A 672 -5.92 23.62 1.38
N ARG A 673 -6.12 24.79 2.05
CA ARG A 673 -6.44 26.04 1.34
C ARG A 673 -5.36 26.39 0.31
N GLU A 674 -4.08 26.22 0.65
CA GLU A 674 -2.96 26.45 -0.26
C GLU A 674 -3.04 25.55 -1.49
N THR A 675 -3.32 24.26 -1.32
CA THR A 675 -3.54 23.34 -2.45
C THR A 675 -4.65 23.84 -3.39
N ILE A 676 -5.71 24.43 -2.84
CA ILE A 676 -6.84 24.95 -3.62
C ILE A 676 -6.49 26.29 -4.28
N VAL A 677 -5.96 27.23 -3.51
CA VAL A 677 -5.75 28.61 -3.97
C VAL A 677 -4.51 28.74 -4.85
N ASP A 678 -3.40 28.17 -4.42
CA ASP A 678 -2.09 28.33 -5.07
C ASP A 678 -1.78 27.17 -6.03
N GLY A 679 -2.06 25.93 -5.65
CA GLY A 679 -1.86 24.74 -6.49
C GLY A 679 -0.43 24.63 -7.04
N LEU A 680 -0.29 24.03 -8.24
CA LEU A 680 0.98 24.02 -8.96
C LEU A 680 1.21 25.34 -9.67
N ASP A 681 2.45 25.88 -9.60
CA ASP A 681 2.82 27.15 -10.23
C ASP A 681 2.92 26.98 -11.77
N PRO A 682 2.11 27.70 -12.57
CA PRO A 682 2.19 27.69 -14.03
C PRO A 682 3.54 28.18 -14.60
N ALA A 683 4.35 28.89 -13.81
CA ALA A 683 5.67 29.34 -14.25
C ALA A 683 6.69 28.18 -14.30
N THR A 684 6.52 27.19 -13.45
CA THR A 684 7.43 26.03 -13.32
C THR A 684 6.84 24.71 -13.81
N HIS A 685 5.53 24.70 -14.15
CA HIS A 685 4.83 23.52 -14.64
C HIS A 685 4.13 23.82 -15.96
N ASP A 686 4.27 22.94 -16.94
CA ASP A 686 3.63 23.14 -18.24
C ASP A 686 2.12 22.83 -18.22
N LYS A 687 1.43 23.14 -19.33
CA LYS A 687 -0.02 22.97 -19.46
C LYS A 687 -0.55 21.54 -19.25
N THR A 688 0.29 20.52 -19.24
CA THR A 688 -0.12 19.15 -18.92
C THR A 688 -0.66 19.08 -17.48
N TRP A 689 -0.19 19.99 -16.62
CA TRP A 689 -0.54 20.08 -15.21
C TRP A 689 -1.59 21.13 -14.88
N GLU A 690 -2.19 21.77 -15.92
CA GLU A 690 -3.18 22.84 -15.75
C GLU A 690 -4.36 22.43 -14.84
N TRP A 691 -4.73 21.18 -14.83
CA TRP A 691 -5.76 20.64 -13.94
C TRP A 691 -5.45 20.85 -12.44
N ALA A 692 -4.18 20.88 -12.06
CA ALA A 692 -3.71 21.03 -10.68
C ALA A 692 -3.22 22.46 -10.36
N TYR A 693 -3.37 23.42 -11.26
CA TYR A 693 -3.06 24.82 -10.96
C TYR A 693 -4.02 25.36 -9.90
N GLY A 694 -3.57 26.38 -9.17
CA GLY A 694 -4.41 27.06 -8.20
C GLY A 694 -5.60 27.78 -8.83
N VAL A 695 -6.73 27.85 -8.12
CA VAL A 695 -7.94 28.56 -8.57
C VAL A 695 -7.99 30.00 -8.08
N GLY A 696 -7.02 30.43 -7.28
CA GLY A 696 -6.95 31.77 -6.69
C GLY A 696 -8.05 32.06 -5.66
N GLU A 697 -8.02 33.26 -5.10
CA GLU A 697 -9.01 33.70 -4.09
C GLU A 697 -10.43 33.79 -4.65
N ASP A 698 -10.58 34.07 -5.92
CA ASP A 698 -11.90 34.13 -6.55
C ASP A 698 -12.48 32.75 -6.74
N GLY A 699 -11.65 31.74 -7.07
CA GLY A 699 -12.06 30.35 -7.12
C GLY A 699 -12.46 29.81 -5.74
N TRP A 700 -11.71 30.18 -4.69
CA TRP A 700 -12.04 29.87 -3.30
C TRP A 700 -13.44 30.37 -2.91
N LYS A 701 -13.73 31.65 -3.20
CA LYS A 701 -15.07 32.24 -2.96
C LYS A 701 -16.15 31.56 -3.79
N LYS A 702 -15.84 31.22 -5.04
CA LYS A 702 -16.76 30.53 -5.94
C LYS A 702 -17.12 29.13 -5.44
N LEU A 703 -16.17 28.39 -4.89
CA LEU A 703 -16.42 27.09 -4.27
C LEU A 703 -17.37 27.25 -3.05
N ALA A 704 -17.10 28.23 -2.18
CA ALA A 704 -18.00 28.52 -1.04
C ALA A 704 -19.41 28.89 -1.50
N GLN A 705 -19.53 29.70 -2.55
CA GLN A 705 -20.83 30.11 -3.08
C GLN A 705 -21.58 28.93 -3.73
N TRP A 706 -20.88 28.06 -4.48
CA TRP A 706 -21.45 26.84 -5.04
C TRP A 706 -22.07 25.94 -3.96
N VAL A 707 -21.40 25.78 -2.81
CA VAL A 707 -22.00 25.05 -1.68
C VAL A 707 -23.28 25.73 -1.22
N ARG A 708 -23.25 27.07 -0.93
CA ARG A 708 -24.42 27.81 -0.45
C ARG A 708 -25.61 27.76 -1.42
N ASP A 709 -25.35 27.61 -2.70
CA ASP A 709 -26.35 27.51 -3.77
C ASP A 709 -26.93 26.12 -3.99
N GLY A 710 -26.45 25.11 -3.26
CA GLY A 710 -27.02 23.75 -3.27
C GLY A 710 -26.03 22.63 -3.57
N GLY A 711 -24.73 22.94 -3.74
CA GLY A 711 -23.68 21.94 -3.88
C GLY A 711 -23.45 21.13 -2.62
N THR A 712 -22.98 19.91 -2.78
CA THR A 712 -22.58 19.04 -1.67
C THR A 712 -21.08 19.00 -1.55
N LEU A 713 -20.52 19.35 -0.37
CA LEU A 713 -19.09 19.27 -0.09
C LEU A 713 -18.84 18.18 0.95
N VAL A 714 -17.93 17.26 0.64
CA VAL A 714 -17.48 16.21 1.56
C VAL A 714 -16.00 16.40 1.82
N ALA A 715 -15.58 16.54 3.08
CA ALA A 715 -14.18 16.69 3.46
C ALA A 715 -13.75 15.56 4.39
N THR A 716 -12.57 14.98 4.15
CA THR A 716 -12.05 13.86 4.96
C THR A 716 -10.74 14.23 5.65
N GLY A 717 -10.51 13.67 6.81
CA GLY A 717 -9.26 13.86 7.58
C GLY A 717 -8.94 15.33 7.82
N SER A 718 -7.74 15.75 7.48
CA SER A 718 -7.27 17.14 7.67
C SER A 718 -7.98 18.15 6.77
N SER A 719 -8.59 17.73 5.65
CA SER A 719 -9.34 18.62 4.76
C SER A 719 -10.64 19.13 5.41
N VAL A 720 -11.06 18.57 6.56
CA VAL A 720 -12.14 19.13 7.38
C VAL A 720 -11.82 20.56 7.81
N GLU A 721 -10.56 20.87 8.15
CA GLU A 721 -10.15 22.23 8.49
C GLU A 721 -10.26 23.18 7.29
N THR A 722 -10.02 22.67 6.09
CA THR A 722 -10.21 23.43 4.84
C THR A 722 -11.70 23.75 4.62
N ALA A 723 -12.58 22.77 4.79
CA ALA A 723 -14.03 22.98 4.70
C ALA A 723 -14.54 23.93 5.81
N ARG A 724 -14.00 23.80 7.03
CA ARG A 724 -14.30 24.69 8.15
C ARG A 724 -13.93 26.14 7.84
N ALA A 725 -12.72 26.36 7.33
CA ALA A 725 -12.26 27.70 6.95
C ALA A 725 -13.01 28.27 5.74
N LEU A 726 -13.40 27.43 4.77
CA LEU A 726 -14.15 27.84 3.57
C LEU A 726 -15.56 28.35 3.91
N LEU A 727 -16.24 27.75 4.88
CA LEU A 727 -17.67 27.94 5.13
C LEU A 727 -18.00 28.46 6.53
N ASP A 728 -17.00 28.67 7.37
CA ASP A 728 -17.13 29.08 8.77
C ASP A 728 -18.02 28.09 9.57
N LEU A 729 -17.66 26.79 9.46
CA LEU A 729 -18.46 25.73 10.09
C LEU A 729 -18.33 25.81 11.63
N PRO A 730 -19.47 25.61 12.37
CA PRO A 730 -19.50 25.75 13.83
C PRO A 730 -18.90 24.54 14.58
N ILE A 731 -17.65 24.25 14.33
CA ILE A 731 -16.86 23.21 14.99
C ILE A 731 -15.51 23.77 15.43
N GLU A 732 -15.02 23.31 16.56
CA GLU A 732 -13.71 23.63 17.10
C GLU A 732 -12.90 22.36 17.32
N LYS A 733 -11.68 22.35 16.82
CA LYS A 733 -10.73 21.27 17.05
C LYS A 733 -10.36 21.21 18.54
N VAL A 734 -10.42 20.01 19.14
CA VAL A 734 -10.14 19.80 20.55
C VAL A 734 -8.76 19.19 20.81
N LEU A 735 -8.18 18.51 19.83
CA LEU A 735 -6.88 17.90 19.99
C LEU A 735 -5.76 18.93 19.88
N PRO A 736 -4.69 18.79 20.69
CA PRO A 736 -3.51 19.64 20.55
C PRO A 736 -2.93 19.59 19.13
N GLU A 737 -2.45 20.70 18.64
CA GLU A 737 -1.73 20.70 17.37
C GLU A 737 -0.44 19.88 17.52
N SER A 738 -0.36 18.74 16.88
CA SER A 738 0.88 18.01 16.72
C SER A 738 1.71 18.67 15.63
N ARG A 739 3.02 18.79 15.83
CA ARG A 739 3.93 19.12 14.72
C ARG A 739 3.85 17.96 13.72
N ARG A 740 3.11 18.17 12.63
CA ARG A 740 3.06 17.19 11.54
C ARG A 740 4.47 16.98 11.02
N ARG A 741 5.04 15.80 11.26
CA ARG A 741 6.07 15.29 10.37
C ARG A 741 5.34 14.86 9.11
N GLY A 742 5.52 15.61 8.03
CA GLY A 742 4.90 15.33 6.74
C GLY A 742 5.21 13.90 6.30
N ARG A 743 4.21 13.05 6.28
CA ARG A 743 4.28 11.78 5.58
C ARG A 743 4.27 12.08 4.09
N GLY A 744 5.34 11.73 3.41
CA GLY A 744 5.39 11.73 1.94
C GLY A 744 5.90 12.99 1.26
N SER A 745 6.33 14.03 1.96
CA SER A 745 7.26 14.99 1.39
C SER A 745 8.68 14.44 1.57
N SER A 746 9.41 14.29 0.48
CA SER A 746 10.87 14.12 0.50
C SER A 746 11.59 15.39 1.00
N GLU A 747 10.86 16.41 1.41
CA GLU A 747 11.35 17.53 2.16
C GLU A 747 11.41 17.10 3.62
N GLU A 748 12.59 16.64 4.05
CA GLU A 748 13.02 16.77 5.42
C GLU A 748 12.81 18.24 5.77
N GLU A 749 11.74 18.56 6.56
CA GLU A 749 11.84 19.74 7.40
C GLU A 749 13.15 19.57 8.16
N THR A 750 14.10 20.41 7.84
CA THR A 750 15.31 20.60 8.65
C THR A 750 14.85 20.59 10.09
N PRO A 751 15.39 19.74 10.96
CA PRO A 751 15.17 19.87 12.39
C PRO A 751 15.46 21.33 12.68
N SER A 752 14.54 22.02 13.34
CA SER A 752 14.84 23.36 13.85
C SER A 752 16.26 23.29 14.40
N GLU A 753 17.17 24.10 13.85
CA GLU A 753 18.60 24.00 14.12
C GLU A 753 18.81 23.60 15.58
N PRO A 754 19.59 22.57 15.88
CA PRO A 754 19.89 22.23 17.26
C PRO A 754 20.42 23.52 17.87
N ALA A 755 19.72 23.99 18.92
CA ALA A 755 20.12 25.23 19.60
C ALA A 755 21.63 25.22 19.72
N THR A 756 22.29 26.26 19.24
CA THR A 756 23.74 26.27 19.23
C THR A 756 24.23 25.91 20.62
N THR A 757 25.41 25.33 20.74
CA THR A 757 25.99 25.01 22.06
C THR A 757 25.98 26.22 23.00
N ALA A 758 26.07 27.42 22.43
CA ALA A 758 25.96 28.69 23.16
C ALA A 758 24.54 28.93 23.70
N GLU A 759 23.52 28.75 22.89
CA GLU A 759 22.11 28.89 23.29
C GLU A 759 21.68 27.79 24.28
N THR A 760 22.09 26.56 24.06
CA THR A 760 21.87 25.43 25.00
C THR A 760 22.52 25.73 26.34
N ASN A 761 23.76 26.21 26.36
CA ASN A 761 24.47 26.58 27.56
C ASN A 761 23.86 27.82 28.26
N GLN A 762 23.30 28.74 27.50
CA GLN A 762 22.57 29.88 28.08
C GLN A 762 21.29 29.44 28.75
N VAL A 763 20.47 28.60 28.08
CA VAL A 763 19.23 28.01 28.65
C VAL A 763 19.54 27.19 29.91
N LEU A 764 20.58 26.36 29.88
CA LEU A 764 21.03 25.62 31.07
C LEU A 764 21.46 26.54 32.22
N ARG A 765 22.26 27.58 31.96
CA ARG A 765 22.65 28.53 32.99
C ARG A 765 21.48 29.30 33.58
N GLU A 766 20.50 29.69 32.75
CA GLU A 766 19.28 30.35 33.21
C GLU A 766 18.40 29.41 34.02
N THR A 767 18.21 28.17 33.57
CA THR A 767 17.42 27.15 34.26
C THR A 767 17.99 26.79 35.63
N PHE A 768 19.31 26.65 35.73
CA PHE A 768 19.98 26.29 36.98
C PHE A 768 20.46 27.49 37.79
N SER A 769 20.09 28.73 37.45
CA SER A 769 20.52 29.94 38.13
C SER A 769 19.98 30.06 39.57
N SER A 770 18.83 29.44 39.87
CA SER A 770 18.29 29.35 41.22
C SER A 770 17.24 28.22 41.35
N PRO A 771 16.98 27.70 42.59
CA PRO A 771 15.91 26.74 42.81
C PRO A 771 14.50 27.24 42.38
N ALA A 772 14.27 28.56 42.53
CA ALA A 772 13.01 29.17 42.11
C ALA A 772 12.86 29.18 40.57
N ARG A 773 13.94 29.44 39.86
CA ARG A 773 13.95 29.43 38.40
C ARG A 773 13.77 27.99 37.86
N LEU A 774 14.47 27.04 38.47
CA LEU A 774 14.28 25.62 38.15
C LEU A 774 12.85 25.17 38.39
N ALA A 775 12.25 25.53 39.55
CA ALA A 775 10.86 25.21 39.86
C ALA A 775 9.89 25.89 38.86
N ALA A 776 10.11 27.12 38.49
CA ALA A 776 9.35 27.84 37.46
C ALA A 776 9.48 27.15 36.11
N THR A 777 10.69 26.83 35.65
CA THR A 777 10.93 26.13 34.41
C THR A 777 10.29 24.74 34.39
N LEU A 778 10.30 24.02 35.52
CA LEU A 778 9.63 22.72 35.63
C LEU A 778 8.10 22.83 35.69
N SER A 779 7.57 23.93 36.23
CA SER A 779 6.12 24.18 36.28
C SER A 779 5.60 24.82 34.95
N GLU A 780 6.44 25.54 34.25
CA GLU A 780 6.18 26.16 32.95
C GLU A 780 6.49 25.22 31.78
N ARG A 781 7.03 24.04 32.03
CA ARG A 781 7.17 23.03 30.98
C ARG A 781 5.80 22.81 30.37
N VAL A 782 5.59 23.45 29.25
CA VAL A 782 4.53 23.10 28.32
C VAL A 782 4.76 21.62 28.00
N ILE A 783 3.84 20.77 28.48
CA ILE A 783 3.85 19.37 28.07
C ILE A 783 3.74 19.41 26.56
N GLU A 784 4.75 18.88 25.87
CA GLU A 784 4.76 18.82 24.40
C GLU A 784 3.40 18.26 23.93
N PRO A 785 2.80 18.83 22.89
CA PRO A 785 1.47 18.40 22.42
C PRO A 785 1.39 16.87 22.24
N GLU A 786 2.44 16.23 21.74
CA GLU A 786 2.54 14.80 21.54
C GLU A 786 2.59 14.01 22.87
N ALA A 787 3.03 14.62 23.96
CA ALA A 787 2.99 13.99 25.29
C ALA A 787 1.60 14.05 25.93
N ARG A 788 0.73 14.98 25.47
CA ARG A 788 -0.67 15.09 25.91
C ARG A 788 -1.62 14.23 25.10
N PHE A 789 -1.41 14.16 23.80
CA PHE A 789 -2.19 13.33 22.88
C PHE A 789 -1.28 12.78 21.79
N TYR A 790 -1.32 11.46 21.58
CA TYR A 790 -0.58 10.82 20.52
C TYR A 790 -1.29 9.55 20.04
N CYS A 791 -1.63 9.49 18.77
CA CYS A 791 -2.29 8.36 18.13
C CYS A 791 -1.77 8.18 16.70
N PRO A 792 -0.68 7.41 16.53
CA PRO A 792 -0.01 7.27 15.23
C PRO A 792 -0.55 6.10 14.41
N GLY A 793 -1.82 6.17 14.00
CA GLY A 793 -2.49 5.14 13.22
C GLY A 793 -2.97 3.96 14.06
N SER A 794 -4.16 4.10 14.64
CA SER A 794 -4.78 3.11 15.53
C SER A 794 -6.27 2.96 15.22
N LEU A 795 -6.88 1.92 15.76
CA LEU A 795 -8.31 1.65 15.62
C LEU A 795 -9.03 2.06 16.92
N LEU A 796 -9.91 3.04 16.80
CA LEU A 796 -10.61 3.69 17.90
C LEU A 796 -12.11 3.47 17.83
N GLN A 797 -12.73 3.12 18.95
CA GLN A 797 -14.16 2.90 19.04
C GLN A 797 -14.94 4.18 18.72
N ASN A 798 -16.00 4.05 17.93
CA ASN A 798 -16.93 5.13 17.58
C ASN A 798 -18.38 4.65 17.68
N ASP A 799 -19.26 5.54 18.06
CA ASP A 799 -20.71 5.35 18.06
C ASP A 799 -21.35 6.13 16.92
N PHE A 800 -22.31 5.52 16.21
CA PHE A 800 -22.93 6.04 15.00
C PHE A 800 -24.43 6.23 15.18
N ASP A 801 -24.95 7.36 14.68
CA ASP A 801 -26.38 7.52 14.41
C ASP A 801 -26.72 6.76 13.12
N VAL A 802 -27.22 5.54 13.29
CA VAL A 802 -27.55 4.63 12.19
C VAL A 802 -28.87 5.01 11.48
N ASP A 803 -29.66 5.89 12.05
CA ASP A 803 -30.89 6.43 11.45
C ASP A 803 -30.63 7.71 10.66
N HIS A 804 -29.47 8.34 10.84
CA HIS A 804 -29.04 9.46 10.02
C HIS A 804 -28.58 8.99 8.63
N PRO A 805 -28.99 9.68 7.52
CA PRO A 805 -28.66 9.22 6.17
C PRO A 805 -27.18 8.95 5.88
N ILE A 806 -26.27 9.69 6.51
CA ILE A 806 -24.82 9.48 6.38
C ILE A 806 -24.37 8.21 7.13
N GLY A 807 -25.05 7.85 8.22
CA GLY A 807 -24.79 6.66 9.04
C GLY A 807 -25.43 5.36 8.52
N PHE A 808 -26.26 5.43 7.48
CA PHE A 808 -26.95 4.24 6.95
C PHE A 808 -26.00 3.08 6.65
N GLY A 809 -26.33 1.90 7.16
CA GLY A 809 -25.55 0.67 6.99
C GLY A 809 -24.38 0.52 7.96
N MET A 810 -24.03 1.55 8.74
CA MET A 810 -23.08 1.38 9.84
C MET A 810 -23.68 0.54 10.97
N PRO A 811 -22.88 -0.23 11.74
CA PRO A 811 -23.33 -0.71 13.04
C PRO A 811 -23.43 0.47 14.02
N ALA A 812 -24.22 0.31 15.10
CA ALA A 812 -24.35 1.37 16.11
C ALA A 812 -23.01 1.75 16.76
N SER A 813 -22.06 0.83 16.79
CA SER A 813 -20.73 1.04 17.36
C SER A 813 -19.70 0.17 16.63
N TRP A 814 -18.56 0.76 16.21
CA TRP A 814 -17.49 0.05 15.50
C TRP A 814 -16.15 0.78 15.61
N PRO A 815 -15.01 0.07 15.64
CA PRO A 815 -13.70 0.70 15.57
C PRO A 815 -13.46 1.37 14.21
N VAL A 816 -12.99 2.61 14.23
CA VAL A 816 -12.57 3.36 13.03
C VAL A 816 -11.08 3.62 13.07
N PHE A 817 -10.48 3.79 11.89
CA PHE A 817 -9.07 4.09 11.79
C PHE A 817 -8.83 5.58 12.04
N PHE A 818 -7.89 5.87 12.93
CA PHE A 818 -7.46 7.20 13.31
C PHE A 818 -5.96 7.36 13.07
N GLU A 819 -5.59 8.36 12.29
CA GLU A 819 -4.19 8.75 12.09
C GLU A 819 -4.09 10.27 11.93
N SER A 820 -3.54 10.96 12.92
CA SER A 820 -3.41 12.44 12.93
C SER A 820 -4.74 13.16 12.65
N ASP A 821 -5.82 12.51 12.97
CA ASP A 821 -7.18 12.91 12.65
C ASP A 821 -7.73 13.93 13.62
N GLN A 822 -8.99 14.25 13.43
CA GLN A 822 -9.61 15.35 14.13
C GLN A 822 -10.72 14.86 15.06
N ALA A 823 -10.85 15.53 16.18
CA ALA A 823 -11.97 15.42 17.07
C ALA A 823 -12.50 16.84 17.34
N TYR A 824 -13.82 17.00 17.30
CA TYR A 824 -14.44 18.30 17.28
C TYR A 824 -15.44 18.48 18.40
N ARG A 825 -15.44 19.68 18.99
CA ARG A 825 -16.52 20.23 19.77
C ARG A 825 -17.41 21.08 18.89
N LEU A 826 -18.72 20.97 19.05
CA LEU A 826 -19.65 21.84 18.36
C LEU A 826 -19.69 23.22 19.05
N THR A 827 -19.74 24.27 18.26
CA THR A 827 -19.90 25.65 18.73
C THR A 827 -21.30 26.18 18.39
N PRO A 828 -21.86 27.08 19.17
CA PRO A 828 -23.18 27.67 18.88
C PRO A 828 -23.14 28.41 17.51
N SER A 829 -24.20 28.22 16.72
CA SER A 829 -24.40 28.95 15.46
C SER A 829 -25.87 29.25 15.29
N PHE A 830 -26.20 30.41 14.69
CA PHE A 830 -27.57 30.78 14.35
C PHE A 830 -27.96 30.36 12.93
N ASP A 831 -26.96 30.29 12.04
CA ASP A 831 -27.18 30.13 10.59
C ASP A 831 -26.90 28.69 10.09
N ILE A 832 -26.07 27.95 10.81
CA ILE A 832 -25.65 26.60 10.42
C ILE A 832 -26.00 25.63 11.56
N ARG A 833 -26.84 24.64 11.26
CA ARG A 833 -27.19 23.59 12.22
C ARG A 833 -26.32 22.35 11.99
N PRO A 834 -25.48 21.96 12.97
CA PRO A 834 -24.73 20.72 12.93
C PRO A 834 -25.62 19.52 13.30
N GLU A 835 -25.42 18.39 12.61
CA GLU A 835 -26.02 17.09 12.90
C GLU A 835 -24.87 16.09 13.11
N VAL A 836 -24.72 15.60 14.36
CA VAL A 836 -23.64 14.66 14.70
C VAL A 836 -24.01 13.27 14.21
N VAL A 837 -23.20 12.70 13.34
CA VAL A 837 -23.40 11.34 12.80
C VAL A 837 -22.56 10.32 13.53
N ALA A 838 -21.33 10.68 13.94
CA ALA A 838 -20.47 9.82 14.73
C ALA A 838 -19.71 10.60 15.79
N ARG A 839 -19.47 9.94 16.91
CA ARG A 839 -18.67 10.44 18.03
C ARG A 839 -17.89 9.34 18.71
N TYR A 840 -16.88 9.71 19.47
CA TYR A 840 -16.21 8.79 20.38
C TYR A 840 -17.13 8.51 21.58
N PRO A 841 -17.11 7.26 22.15
CA PRO A 841 -17.91 6.92 23.31
C PRO A 841 -17.67 7.88 24.49
N SER A 842 -18.73 8.13 25.29
CA SER A 842 -18.62 8.95 26.51
C SER A 842 -17.86 8.28 27.64
N GLU A 843 -17.82 6.94 27.64
CA GLU A 843 -17.20 6.11 28.67
C GLU A 843 -16.61 4.83 28.08
N GLY A 844 -15.68 4.21 28.79
CA GLY A 844 -15.03 2.96 28.42
C GLY A 844 -13.81 3.15 27.53
N PRO A 845 -13.14 2.06 27.18
CA PRO A 845 -11.92 2.12 26.37
C PRO A 845 -12.23 2.48 24.92
N ILE A 846 -11.58 3.51 24.43
CA ILE A 846 -11.66 3.94 23.02
C ILE A 846 -10.69 3.15 22.17
N LEU A 847 -9.45 2.90 22.66
CA LEU A 847 -8.45 2.14 21.92
C LEU A 847 -8.88 0.67 21.74
N GLN A 848 -8.99 0.23 20.50
CA GLN A 848 -9.28 -1.17 20.14
C GLN A 848 -8.09 -1.92 19.58
N SER A 849 -7.17 -1.24 18.87
CA SER A 849 -5.95 -1.82 18.34
C SER A 849 -4.94 -0.72 18.03
N GLY A 850 -3.68 -0.91 18.40
CA GLY A 850 -2.60 0.05 18.15
C GLY A 850 -2.07 0.72 19.42
N TRP A 851 -1.88 2.05 19.36
CA TRP A 851 -1.36 2.87 20.46
C TRP A 851 -2.09 4.20 20.54
N LEU A 852 -2.50 4.58 21.75
CA LEU A 852 -3.18 5.84 22.04
C LEU A 852 -2.70 6.40 23.38
N LEU A 853 -2.33 7.67 23.39
CA LEU A 853 -2.12 8.48 24.59
C LEU A 853 -3.12 9.61 24.62
N GLY A 854 -3.62 9.96 25.80
CA GLY A 854 -4.58 11.05 25.98
C GLY A 854 -5.99 10.68 25.55
N GLU A 855 -6.41 9.44 25.77
CA GLU A 855 -7.71 8.91 25.41
C GLU A 855 -8.87 9.77 25.97
N GLU A 856 -8.69 10.35 27.15
CA GLU A 856 -9.65 11.21 27.82
C GLU A 856 -10.04 12.47 27.03
N LEU A 857 -9.20 12.91 26.10
CA LEU A 857 -9.48 14.07 25.23
C LEU A 857 -10.48 13.76 24.12
N LEU A 858 -10.74 12.48 23.85
CA LEU A 858 -11.63 12.03 22.79
C LEU A 858 -13.08 11.82 23.27
N HIS A 859 -13.30 11.49 24.55
CA HIS A 859 -14.64 11.18 25.06
C HIS A 859 -15.67 12.24 24.68
N ASP A 860 -16.82 11.80 24.16
CA ASP A 860 -17.96 12.62 23.67
C ASP A 860 -17.65 13.56 22.50
N GLN A 861 -16.42 13.58 21.98
CA GLN A 861 -16.09 14.46 20.87
C GLN A 861 -16.67 13.91 19.55
N ALA A 862 -17.20 14.82 18.72
CA ALA A 862 -17.70 14.48 17.40
C ALA A 862 -16.55 14.28 16.41
N ASN A 863 -16.70 13.34 15.48
CA ASN A 863 -15.76 13.15 14.39
C ASN A 863 -16.41 13.08 13.00
N VAL A 864 -17.71 12.80 12.93
CA VAL A 864 -18.49 12.90 11.70
C VAL A 864 -19.67 13.82 11.94
N VAL A 865 -19.72 14.94 11.21
CA VAL A 865 -20.77 15.96 11.36
C VAL A 865 -21.30 16.36 9.99
N ALA A 866 -22.60 16.45 9.85
CA ALA A 866 -23.28 16.97 8.68
C ALA A 866 -23.83 18.38 8.95
N PHE A 867 -23.87 19.23 7.91
CA PHE A 867 -24.33 20.63 8.01
C PHE A 867 -25.19 21.01 6.83
N ARG A 868 -26.20 21.83 7.09
CA ARG A 868 -26.88 22.57 6.03
C ARG A 868 -26.34 24.00 5.99
N VAL A 869 -25.79 24.37 4.82
CA VAL A 869 -25.17 25.68 4.59
C VAL A 869 -25.85 26.36 3.41
N GLY A 870 -26.74 27.31 3.70
CA GLY A 870 -27.65 27.84 2.69
C GLY A 870 -28.58 26.74 2.17
N ARG A 871 -28.54 26.47 0.86
CA ARG A 871 -29.27 25.36 0.22
C ARG A 871 -28.44 24.09 0.10
N GLY A 872 -27.12 24.19 0.36
CA GLY A 872 -26.19 23.10 0.20
C GLY A 872 -26.02 22.20 1.41
N TYR A 873 -25.20 21.19 1.24
CA TYR A 873 -24.94 20.16 2.24
C TYR A 873 -23.44 19.94 2.42
N VAL A 874 -22.99 19.90 3.65
CA VAL A 874 -21.57 19.66 3.96
C VAL A 874 -21.45 18.49 4.91
N VAL A 875 -20.54 17.58 4.65
CA VAL A 875 -20.22 16.46 5.52
C VAL A 875 -18.73 16.48 5.84
N THR A 876 -18.41 16.56 7.13
CA THR A 876 -17.04 16.46 7.61
C THR A 876 -16.80 15.07 8.21
N LEU A 877 -15.81 14.38 7.67
CA LEU A 877 -15.40 13.04 8.07
C LEU A 877 -14.03 13.17 8.74
N GLY A 878 -14.02 13.45 10.04
CA GLY A 878 -12.81 13.73 10.82
C GLY A 878 -11.93 12.49 11.10
N THR A 879 -12.34 11.32 10.66
CA THR A 879 -11.54 10.08 10.69
C THR A 879 -11.11 9.67 9.29
N GLN A 880 -10.13 8.78 9.21
CA GLN A 880 -9.66 8.22 7.94
C GLN A 880 -10.64 7.17 7.40
N VAL A 881 -11.83 7.61 6.99
CA VAL A 881 -12.88 6.72 6.46
C VAL A 881 -12.44 5.99 5.18
N HIS A 882 -11.37 6.49 4.54
CA HIS A 882 -10.79 5.94 3.34
C HIS A 882 -9.25 6.00 3.42
N PHE A 883 -8.64 5.15 4.26
CA PHE A 883 -7.19 5.10 4.40
C PHE A 883 -6.61 3.98 3.55
N ARG A 884 -5.80 4.30 2.52
CA ARG A 884 -5.09 3.34 1.65
C ARG A 884 -5.96 2.19 1.14
N SER A 885 -7.24 2.45 0.88
CA SER A 885 -8.26 1.43 0.56
C SER A 885 -8.36 0.27 1.56
N GLN A 886 -7.90 0.44 2.78
CA GLN A 886 -7.94 -0.56 3.86
C GLN A 886 -9.24 -0.49 4.67
N THR A 887 -9.77 0.71 4.93
CA THR A 887 -10.86 1.00 5.87
C THR A 887 -12.25 0.79 5.26
N ARG A 888 -12.50 -0.39 4.68
CA ARG A 888 -13.76 -0.69 3.95
C ARG A 888 -15.00 -0.65 4.84
N ALA A 889 -14.86 -0.87 6.13
CA ALA A 889 -15.95 -0.73 7.10
C ALA A 889 -16.62 0.64 7.04
N THR A 890 -15.83 1.70 6.81
CA THR A 890 -16.26 3.10 6.89
C THR A 890 -16.54 3.77 5.54
N TYR A 891 -16.34 3.07 4.41
CA TYR A 891 -16.67 3.59 3.07
C TYR A 891 -18.10 4.11 2.96
N LYS A 892 -19.02 3.46 3.68
CA LYS A 892 -20.44 3.82 3.71
C LYS A 892 -20.67 5.28 4.11
N LEU A 893 -19.88 5.81 5.05
CA LEU A 893 -19.99 7.21 5.49
C LEU A 893 -19.72 8.17 4.34
N LEU A 894 -18.63 7.93 3.59
CA LEU A 894 -18.26 8.73 2.43
C LEU A 894 -19.28 8.58 1.28
N PHE A 895 -19.62 7.34 0.92
CA PHE A 895 -20.51 7.10 -0.20
C PHE A 895 -21.93 7.59 0.09
N ASN A 896 -22.42 7.42 1.32
CA ASN A 896 -23.69 7.99 1.73
C ASN A 896 -23.70 9.51 1.59
N ALA A 897 -22.61 10.20 1.99
CA ALA A 897 -22.49 11.65 1.87
C ALA A 897 -22.61 12.10 0.41
N LEU A 898 -21.90 11.42 -0.51
CA LEU A 898 -21.91 11.74 -1.93
C LEU A 898 -23.27 11.53 -2.59
N PHE A 899 -24.01 10.48 -2.19
CA PHE A 899 -25.32 10.17 -2.78
C PHE A 899 -26.50 10.88 -2.09
N HIS A 900 -26.41 11.08 -0.78
CA HIS A 900 -27.50 11.70 -0.01
C HIS A 900 -27.58 13.21 -0.25
N GLY A 901 -26.45 13.93 -0.25
CA GLY A 901 -26.45 15.39 -0.36
C GLY A 901 -27.26 15.90 -1.57
N PRO A 902 -27.04 15.33 -2.79
CA PRO A 902 -27.80 15.73 -3.98
C PRO A 902 -29.19 15.09 -4.08
N SER A 903 -29.62 14.25 -3.16
CA SER A 903 -30.88 13.52 -3.21
C SER A 903 -32.11 14.42 -2.94
N THR A 904 -33.28 13.95 -3.31
CA THR A 904 -34.55 14.64 -3.08
C THR A 904 -35.45 13.80 -2.17
N PRO A 905 -35.99 14.36 -1.09
CA PRO A 905 -36.97 13.67 -0.25
C PRO A 905 -38.21 13.27 -1.05
N VAL A 906 -38.75 12.09 -0.78
CA VAL A 906 -40.01 11.58 -1.32
C VAL A 906 -40.91 11.06 -0.21
N THR A 907 -42.22 11.33 -0.35
CA THR A 907 -43.22 10.80 0.60
C THR A 907 -43.43 9.29 0.36
N ALA A 908 -44.04 8.60 1.35
CA ALA A 908 -44.42 7.21 1.20
C ALA A 908 -45.35 6.97 -0.02
N ALA A 909 -46.24 7.91 -0.31
CA ALA A 909 -47.14 7.84 -1.44
C ALA A 909 -46.40 7.97 -2.79
N GLU A 910 -45.38 8.82 -2.87
CA GLU A 910 -44.54 8.97 -4.07
C GLU A 910 -43.65 7.74 -4.25
N LEU A 911 -43.02 7.23 -3.17
CA LEU A 911 -42.24 6.01 -3.22
C LEU A 911 -43.12 4.80 -3.63
N GLY A 912 -44.39 4.76 -3.21
CA GLY A 912 -45.33 3.73 -3.61
C GLY A 912 -45.69 3.72 -5.11
N LYS A 913 -45.59 4.85 -5.79
CA LYS A 913 -45.98 5.03 -7.22
C LYS A 913 -44.80 4.86 -8.21
N LEU A 914 -43.78 4.08 -7.85
CA LEU A 914 -42.56 3.96 -8.67
C LEU A 914 -42.77 3.60 -10.14
N GLN A 915 -43.83 2.89 -10.48
CA GLN A 915 -44.15 2.49 -11.87
C GLN A 915 -44.56 3.68 -12.79
N SER A 916 -45.05 4.78 -12.23
CA SER A 916 -45.35 5.98 -13.00
C SER A 916 -44.14 6.88 -13.27
N ALA A 917 -43.06 6.74 -12.51
CA ALA A 917 -41.84 7.53 -12.67
C ALA A 917 -40.90 7.03 -13.80
N VAL A 918 -41.11 5.82 -14.29
CA VAL A 918 -40.36 5.25 -15.44
C VAL A 918 -40.89 5.75 -16.78
N ALA A 919 -42.06 6.34 -16.81
CA ALA A 919 -42.78 6.74 -18.04
C ALA A 919 -42.61 8.20 -18.51
N GLU A 920 -41.91 9.05 -17.77
CA GLU A 920 -41.62 10.42 -18.22
C GLU A 920 -40.24 10.50 -18.87
N PRO A 921 -40.12 10.51 -20.22
CA PRO A 921 -38.88 10.90 -20.87
C PRO A 921 -38.64 12.38 -20.57
N SER A 922 -37.43 12.73 -20.22
CA SER A 922 -37.02 14.12 -19.98
C SER A 922 -37.38 14.96 -21.20
N GLN A 923 -38.30 15.90 -21.10
CA GLN A 923 -38.65 16.87 -22.15
C GLN A 923 -37.48 17.78 -22.56
N ALA A 924 -36.29 17.62 -21.99
CA ALA A 924 -35.12 18.42 -22.35
C ALA A 924 -34.37 17.95 -23.62
N ALA A 925 -34.76 16.84 -24.24
CA ALA A 925 -34.10 16.35 -25.45
C ALA A 925 -34.88 16.63 -26.75
N ALA A 926 -36.04 17.29 -26.70
CA ALA A 926 -36.90 17.56 -27.90
C ALA A 926 -36.70 18.95 -28.53
N ASP A 927 -36.04 19.90 -27.87
CA ASP A 927 -35.88 21.28 -28.39
C ASP A 927 -34.52 21.58 -29.07
N SER A 928 -33.72 20.58 -29.38
CA SER A 928 -32.47 20.76 -30.14
C SER A 928 -32.51 20.23 -31.59
N ARG A 929 -33.73 20.03 -32.16
CA ARG A 929 -33.90 19.77 -33.60
C ARG A 929 -35.04 20.63 -34.12
N ASN A 930 -34.74 21.90 -34.38
CA ASN A 930 -35.31 22.74 -35.41
C ASN A 930 -34.35 23.89 -35.73
#